data_aabf9cf9c2a736ab4cbdd1952cc406b4
#
_entry.id   aabf9cf9c2a736ab4cbdd1952cc406b4
#
_cell.length_a   1.000
_cell.length_b   1.000
_cell.length_c   1.000
_cell.angle_alpha   90.00
_cell.angle_beta   90.00
_cell.angle_gamma   90.00
#
_symmetry.space_group_name_H-M   'P 1'
#
loop_
_entity.id
_entity.type
_entity.pdbx_description
1 polymer ?
#
loop_
_entity_poly.entity_id
_entity_poly.type
_entity_poly.pdbx_seq_one_letter_code
_entity_poly.pdbx_strand_id
1 'polypeptide(L)'
;MVTPSPSGPRARWLAALPFVILLAASVAYAVVFGYITILRLQSFNSSIDDLGFFNEVMWITVHGGPNAWTTYAQANFYASYPWQTATFLLLVPAYAAFPSPDTLLVAQAVGIPLATIPIYLLARRYRFSGWASLGFGGCYLLNFQLHTANLLDFHLQSFFPLTFFSMVLFYEYGWKKSFLVVGVISLVTNPLTLVLTFCFLGAQLLKECSPGPTFSKLLHRFRDWVRARNAEFLLLLLGVVLGVLGFAAGWIGGYHIGGSTVGSGPQGYFSTVPTRLVILALTFAPFLAAAFFVRTTAILTLPLLVFLAVANMGYFVPIGRQDSIEFLVVALWGLMLFASQHRGARLRAKVTRALPKRRSSASFRSRRSPDSNLTVVSAVAVSAIFFVTLSPVSPWNQVPQLVGDLNEKPSAILDITPADHFLDSAIALIPANAPVLTQNNIPQLTGRDSIQWAISGKPSPNLTQAEYILSDQSSNSFALDWYYYLQPYVETALDSKQFGVLAMGYGVLLLQRGYHGPPELLAPLSYSPSQLSLASGYRTSSSAVHPAANDSVFWYGPYVDLPTGNYTAAFRLMIGPGARPSAYLLSVAVSRHVSAGTLIYAASQVNTGQFSAPGTWVNVTLSFTLDRFTPALEFPGSWLTNAATVYFGGVTVTLHPAV
;
A
#
# COMPACT_ATOMS: atom_id res chain seq x y z
N MET A 1 1.06 46.57 8.84
CA MET A 1 -0.04 46.82 9.80
C MET A 1 -0.23 45.53 10.59
N VAL A 2 0.13 45.56 11.89
CA VAL A 2 -0.16 44.47 12.83
C VAL A 2 -1.66 44.55 13.12
N THR A 3 -2.41 43.52 12.78
CA THR A 3 -3.82 43.43 13.19
C THR A 3 -3.83 43.44 14.71
N PRO A 4 -4.66 44.27 15.40
CA PRO A 4 -4.74 44.28 16.85
C PRO A 4 -5.09 42.86 17.33
N SER A 5 -4.35 42.40 18.37
CA SER A 5 -4.64 41.12 19.01
C SER A 5 -6.08 41.14 19.55
N PRO A 6 -6.85 40.04 19.41
CA PRO A 6 -8.21 40.01 19.93
C PRO A 6 -8.21 40.23 21.41
N SER A 7 -8.81 41.36 21.85
CA SER A 7 -8.87 41.82 23.23
C SER A 7 -9.99 41.08 23.96
N GLY A 8 -9.68 39.92 24.51
CA GLY A 8 -10.59 39.16 25.38
C GLY A 8 -10.44 37.64 25.22
N PRO A 9 -10.69 36.83 26.25
CA PRO A 9 -10.55 35.38 26.21
C PRO A 9 -11.37 34.73 25.12
N ARG A 10 -12.64 35.14 24.96
CA ARG A 10 -13.57 34.61 23.96
C ARG A 10 -13.12 34.86 22.51
N ALA A 11 -12.53 36.04 22.25
CA ALA A 11 -12.01 36.38 20.93
C ALA A 11 -10.73 35.58 20.60
N ARG A 12 -9.90 35.27 21.59
CA ARG A 12 -8.71 34.40 21.43
C ARG A 12 -9.11 32.96 21.13
N TRP A 13 -10.13 32.42 21.81
CA TRP A 13 -10.66 31.08 21.56
C TRP A 13 -11.23 30.95 20.14
N LEU A 14 -12.00 31.90 19.68
CA LEU A 14 -12.54 31.91 18.31
C LEU A 14 -11.45 32.01 17.25
N ALA A 15 -10.34 32.70 17.53
CA ALA A 15 -9.20 32.78 16.63
C ALA A 15 -8.39 31.46 16.56
N ALA A 16 -8.35 30.69 17.66
CA ALA A 16 -7.67 29.40 17.74
C ALA A 16 -8.52 28.22 17.20
N LEU A 17 -9.85 28.37 17.17
CA LEU A 17 -10.78 27.30 16.82
C LEU A 17 -10.46 26.55 15.50
N PRO A 18 -10.10 27.23 14.38
CA PRO A 18 -9.76 26.51 13.15
C PRO A 18 -8.54 25.60 13.30
N PHE A 19 -7.55 25.98 14.10
CA PHE A 19 -6.38 25.16 14.37
C PHE A 19 -6.72 23.95 15.26
N VAL A 20 -7.55 24.15 16.28
CA VAL A 20 -8.04 23.07 17.15
C VAL A 20 -8.83 22.05 16.37
N ILE A 21 -9.73 22.49 15.46
CA ILE A 21 -10.48 21.60 14.56
C ILE A 21 -9.52 20.78 13.69
N LEU A 22 -8.48 21.42 13.13
CA LEU A 22 -7.50 20.73 12.28
C LEU A 22 -6.72 19.68 13.07
N LEU A 23 -6.29 20.01 14.29
CA LEU A 23 -5.61 19.05 15.17
C LEU A 23 -6.53 17.87 15.53
N ALA A 24 -7.78 18.13 15.85
CA ALA A 24 -8.76 17.07 16.13
C ALA A 24 -8.97 16.16 14.90
N ALA A 25 -9.08 16.74 13.70
CA ALA A 25 -9.17 15.99 12.45
C ALA A 25 -7.88 15.17 12.18
N SER A 26 -6.71 15.71 12.50
CA SER A 26 -5.42 15.01 12.36
C SER A 26 -5.30 13.84 13.32
N VAL A 27 -5.75 14.00 14.56
CA VAL A 27 -5.80 12.91 15.56
C VAL A 27 -6.80 11.83 15.10
N ALA A 28 -7.99 12.24 14.65
CA ALA A 28 -8.98 11.29 14.12
C ALA A 28 -8.41 10.49 12.93
N TYR A 29 -7.70 11.17 12.00
CA TYR A 29 -7.01 10.51 10.90
C TYR A 29 -5.99 9.47 11.42
N ALA A 30 -5.11 9.86 12.34
CA ALA A 30 -4.09 8.98 12.90
C ALA A 30 -4.69 7.73 13.57
N VAL A 31 -5.76 7.91 14.34
CA VAL A 31 -6.47 6.81 15.03
C VAL A 31 -7.13 5.88 14.03
N VAL A 32 -7.90 6.43 13.07
CA VAL A 32 -8.64 5.61 12.08
C VAL A 32 -7.68 4.83 11.20
N PHE A 33 -6.70 5.49 10.61
CA PHE A 33 -5.74 4.82 9.72
C PHE A 33 -4.78 3.92 10.47
N GLY A 34 -4.35 4.27 11.67
CA GLY A 34 -3.56 3.39 12.53
C GLY A 34 -4.31 2.10 12.86
N TYR A 35 -5.60 2.20 13.19
CA TYR A 35 -6.44 1.04 13.45
C TYR A 35 -6.60 0.16 12.20
N ILE A 36 -6.92 0.76 11.05
CA ILE A 36 -7.13 0.00 9.80
C ILE A 36 -5.83 -0.69 9.35
N THR A 37 -4.68 -0.02 9.45
CA THR A 37 -3.40 -0.65 9.05
C THR A 37 -2.99 -1.79 9.96
N ILE A 38 -3.29 -1.71 11.26
CA ILE A 38 -3.10 -2.82 12.20
C ILE A 38 -4.03 -3.99 11.86
N LEU A 39 -5.32 -3.73 11.59
CA LEU A 39 -6.24 -4.78 11.15
C LEU A 39 -5.77 -5.46 9.85
N ARG A 40 -5.26 -4.66 8.90
CA ARG A 40 -4.68 -5.18 7.66
C ARG A 40 -3.48 -6.09 7.93
N LEU A 41 -2.62 -5.74 8.87
CA LEU A 41 -1.52 -6.60 9.31
C LEU A 41 -2.04 -7.89 9.94
N GLN A 42 -3.04 -7.81 10.83
CA GLN A 42 -3.63 -8.96 11.52
C GLN A 42 -4.39 -9.90 10.59
N SER A 43 -4.92 -9.41 9.47
CA SER A 43 -5.53 -10.21 8.41
C SER A 43 -4.54 -10.69 7.34
N PHE A 44 -3.24 -10.60 7.59
CA PHE A 44 -2.15 -11.04 6.72
C PHE A 44 -2.17 -10.44 5.30
N ASN A 45 -2.66 -9.21 5.19
CA ASN A 45 -2.72 -8.44 3.95
C ASN A 45 -1.55 -7.44 3.79
N SER A 46 -0.48 -7.61 4.55
CA SER A 46 0.77 -6.83 4.47
C SER A 46 1.92 -7.69 3.92
N SER A 47 2.98 -7.05 3.40
CA SER A 47 4.08 -7.75 2.75
C SER A 47 5.39 -7.72 3.54
N ILE A 48 6.19 -8.78 3.41
CA ILE A 48 7.58 -8.78 3.90
C ILE A 48 8.45 -7.86 3.04
N ASP A 49 8.19 -7.78 1.74
CA ASP A 49 9.02 -6.97 0.81
C ASP A 49 8.97 -5.47 1.12
N ASP A 50 7.89 -5.00 1.76
CA ASP A 50 7.73 -3.61 2.20
C ASP A 50 7.82 -3.52 3.74
N LEU A 51 6.73 -3.79 4.45
CA LEU A 51 6.67 -3.64 5.91
C LEU A 51 7.69 -4.54 6.64
N GLY A 52 7.73 -5.82 6.25
CA GLY A 52 8.61 -6.79 6.90
C GLY A 52 10.08 -6.48 6.70
N PHE A 53 10.46 -5.99 5.51
CA PHE A 53 11.82 -5.54 5.22
C PHE A 53 12.26 -4.40 6.16
N PHE A 54 11.44 -3.37 6.31
CA PHE A 54 11.75 -2.27 7.23
C PHE A 54 11.72 -2.72 8.70
N ASN A 55 10.82 -3.63 9.07
CA ASN A 55 10.78 -4.20 10.40
C ASN A 55 12.06 -4.99 10.71
N GLU A 56 12.52 -5.83 9.80
CA GLU A 56 13.75 -6.61 9.93
C GLU A 56 14.98 -5.69 10.07
N VAL A 57 15.10 -4.70 9.21
CA VAL A 57 16.20 -3.72 9.27
C VAL A 57 16.18 -2.96 10.60
N MET A 58 15.00 -2.55 11.09
CA MET A 58 14.87 -1.83 12.35
C MET A 58 15.24 -2.72 13.53
N TRP A 59 14.79 -3.98 13.50
CA TRP A 59 15.12 -4.97 14.53
C TRP A 59 16.63 -5.21 14.64
N ILE A 60 17.30 -5.47 13.51
CA ILE A 60 18.76 -5.65 13.45
C ILE A 60 19.48 -4.36 13.89
N THR A 61 18.98 -3.19 13.53
CA THR A 61 19.56 -1.91 13.96
C THR A 61 19.54 -1.75 15.47
N VAL A 62 18.45 -2.16 16.13
CA VAL A 62 18.32 -2.08 17.59
C VAL A 62 19.19 -3.13 18.29
N HIS A 63 19.32 -4.34 17.73
CA HIS A 63 20.04 -5.47 18.34
C HIS A 63 21.47 -5.61 17.83
N GLY A 64 21.74 -5.32 16.56
CA GLY A 64 23.02 -5.52 15.88
C GLY A 64 23.78 -4.22 15.53
N GLY A 65 23.17 -3.05 15.69
CA GLY A 65 23.78 -1.74 15.39
C GLY A 65 23.57 -1.26 13.94
N PRO A 66 24.19 -0.12 13.56
CA PRO A 66 23.90 0.57 12.30
C PRO A 66 24.38 -0.15 11.02
N ASN A 67 25.17 -1.22 11.15
CA ASN A 67 25.60 -2.06 10.04
C ASN A 67 24.62 -3.22 9.79
N ALA A 68 23.33 -2.92 9.82
CA ALA A 68 22.27 -3.90 9.66
C ALA A 68 22.35 -4.62 8.31
N TRP A 69 22.27 -5.96 8.36
CA TRP A 69 22.17 -6.83 7.20
C TRP A 69 20.79 -7.45 7.17
N THR A 70 20.22 -7.55 5.99
CA THR A 70 18.98 -8.29 5.80
C THR A 70 19.27 -9.60 5.11
N THR A 71 18.61 -10.68 5.54
CA THR A 71 18.72 -11.98 4.87
C THR A 71 18.18 -11.95 3.45
N TYR A 72 17.22 -11.05 3.19
CA TYR A 72 16.62 -10.85 1.89
C TYR A 72 17.60 -10.39 0.81
N ALA A 73 18.40 -9.38 1.10
CA ALA A 73 19.30 -8.80 0.10
C ALA A 73 20.74 -9.32 0.25
N GLN A 74 21.06 -10.02 1.34
CA GLN A 74 22.44 -10.29 1.75
C GLN A 74 23.29 -9.02 1.67
N ALA A 75 22.67 -7.88 2.00
CA ALA A 75 23.19 -6.54 1.79
C ALA A 75 23.06 -5.72 3.08
N ASN A 76 24.01 -4.85 3.30
CA ASN A 76 23.91 -3.87 4.36
C ASN A 76 22.93 -2.77 3.94
N PHE A 77 21.83 -2.59 4.68
CA PHE A 77 20.80 -1.61 4.38
C PHE A 77 21.38 -0.19 4.24
N TYR A 78 22.18 0.24 5.19
CA TYR A 78 22.70 1.61 5.21
C TYR A 78 23.70 1.89 4.09
N ALA A 79 24.41 0.87 3.60
CA ALA A 79 25.26 0.98 2.42
C ALA A 79 24.44 0.94 1.13
N SER A 80 23.36 0.12 1.09
CA SER A 80 22.52 -0.06 -0.09
C SER A 80 21.48 1.06 -0.24
N TYR A 81 21.00 1.63 0.88
CA TYR A 81 19.96 2.66 0.91
C TYR A 81 20.35 3.89 1.74
N PRO A 82 21.48 4.55 1.46
CA PRO A 82 21.98 5.67 2.27
C PRO A 82 21.05 6.87 2.26
N TRP A 83 20.19 7.01 1.26
CA TRP A 83 19.20 8.07 1.14
C TRP A 83 18.16 8.04 2.27
N GLN A 84 17.80 6.85 2.74
CA GLN A 84 16.71 6.64 3.70
C GLN A 84 17.20 6.65 5.16
N THR A 85 18.52 6.60 5.35
CA THR A 85 19.14 6.38 6.67
C THR A 85 18.72 7.41 7.71
N ALA A 86 18.75 8.71 7.38
CA ALA A 86 18.48 9.75 8.37
C ALA A 86 17.02 9.73 8.86
N THR A 87 16.06 9.57 7.93
CA THR A 87 14.64 9.49 8.28
C THR A 87 14.34 8.22 9.06
N PHE A 88 14.94 7.10 8.65
CA PHE A 88 14.78 5.80 9.29
C PHE A 88 15.32 5.81 10.74
N LEU A 89 16.50 6.37 10.98
CA LEU A 89 17.10 6.45 12.30
C LEU A 89 16.27 7.28 13.29
N LEU A 90 15.44 8.21 12.84
CA LEU A 90 14.54 8.97 13.71
C LEU A 90 13.47 8.09 14.36
N LEU A 91 13.16 6.93 13.79
CA LEU A 91 12.17 5.99 14.30
C LEU A 91 12.76 4.99 15.31
N VAL A 92 14.08 4.84 15.37
CA VAL A 92 14.77 3.88 16.26
C VAL A 92 14.34 4.01 17.73
N PRO A 93 14.22 5.20 18.34
CA PRO A 93 13.79 5.29 19.74
C PRO A 93 12.38 4.73 19.99
N ALA A 94 11.44 4.97 19.07
CA ALA A 94 10.08 4.45 19.18
C ALA A 94 10.06 2.93 19.00
N TYR A 95 10.81 2.44 18.02
CA TYR A 95 10.90 1.02 17.74
C TYR A 95 11.62 0.25 18.87
N ALA A 96 12.68 0.81 19.45
CA ALA A 96 13.36 0.19 20.60
C ALA A 96 12.45 0.05 21.83
N ALA A 97 11.48 0.97 21.98
CA ALA A 97 10.48 0.86 23.05
C ALA A 97 9.41 -0.21 22.77
N PHE A 98 9.05 -0.40 21.51
CA PHE A 98 8.02 -1.34 21.04
C PHE A 98 8.48 -2.01 19.74
N PRO A 99 9.33 -3.06 19.80
CA PRO A 99 9.90 -3.71 18.62
C PRO A 99 8.86 -4.59 17.92
N SER A 100 8.08 -3.98 17.02
CA SER A 100 6.99 -4.64 16.29
C SER A 100 6.76 -3.91 14.95
N PRO A 101 6.32 -4.61 13.88
CA PRO A 101 5.86 -3.98 12.66
C PRO A 101 4.72 -2.97 12.89
N ASP A 102 3.87 -3.18 13.92
CA ASP A 102 2.83 -2.22 14.32
C ASP A 102 3.39 -0.83 14.61
N THR A 103 4.58 -0.77 15.23
CA THR A 103 5.23 0.51 15.57
C THR A 103 5.51 1.34 14.32
N LEU A 104 5.93 0.70 13.24
CA LEU A 104 6.19 1.38 11.97
C LEU A 104 4.88 1.88 11.34
N LEU A 105 3.84 1.07 11.34
CA LEU A 105 2.52 1.44 10.82
C LEU A 105 1.90 2.60 11.62
N VAL A 106 1.97 2.55 12.95
CA VAL A 106 1.50 3.64 13.82
C VAL A 106 2.33 4.91 13.61
N ALA A 107 3.65 4.80 13.50
CA ALA A 107 4.51 5.94 13.22
C ALA A 107 4.14 6.62 11.89
N GLN A 108 3.85 5.84 10.84
CA GLN A 108 3.37 6.34 9.56
C GLN A 108 2.00 7.02 9.70
N ALA A 109 1.03 6.35 10.32
CA ALA A 109 -0.32 6.88 10.51
C ALA A 109 -0.35 8.18 11.33
N VAL A 110 0.61 8.38 12.23
CA VAL A 110 0.81 9.63 12.98
C VAL A 110 1.60 10.66 12.18
N GLY A 111 2.68 10.25 11.51
CA GLY A 111 3.58 11.13 10.76
C GLY A 111 2.89 11.86 9.61
N ILE A 112 2.01 11.18 8.90
CA ILE A 112 1.26 11.74 7.78
C ILE A 112 0.41 12.96 8.21
N PRO A 113 -0.53 12.87 9.15
CA PRO A 113 -1.37 14.01 9.52
C PRO A 113 -0.61 15.11 10.29
N LEU A 114 0.56 14.84 10.85
CA LEU A 114 1.39 15.89 11.46
C LEU A 114 1.81 16.97 10.45
N ALA A 115 1.87 16.66 9.16
CA ALA A 115 2.14 17.65 8.11
C ALA A 115 1.10 18.77 8.05
N THR A 116 -0.11 18.58 8.59
CA THR A 116 -1.13 19.63 8.66
C THR A 116 -0.68 20.84 9.47
N ILE A 117 0.20 20.64 10.47
CA ILE A 117 0.72 21.71 11.30
C ILE A 117 1.54 22.71 10.47
N PRO A 118 2.64 22.31 9.79
CA PRO A 118 3.38 23.23 8.93
C PRO A 118 2.54 23.75 7.76
N ILE A 119 1.60 22.98 7.20
CA ILE A 119 0.67 23.45 6.16
C ILE A 119 -0.18 24.61 6.68
N TYR A 120 -0.80 24.45 7.87
CA TYR A 120 -1.60 25.53 8.50
C TYR A 120 -0.76 26.77 8.77
N LEU A 121 0.40 26.61 9.39
CA LEU A 121 1.28 27.72 9.75
C LEU A 121 1.82 28.44 8.51
N LEU A 122 2.13 27.70 7.44
CA LEU A 122 2.58 28.26 6.17
C LEU A 122 1.44 29.06 5.49
N ALA A 123 0.21 28.57 5.51
CA ALA A 123 -0.96 29.31 5.04
C ALA A 123 -1.16 30.61 5.85
N ARG A 124 -0.99 30.55 7.18
CA ARG A 124 -1.02 31.75 8.03
C ARG A 124 0.12 32.73 7.69
N ARG A 125 1.31 32.22 7.40
CA ARG A 125 2.45 33.03 6.91
C ARG A 125 2.15 33.74 5.60
N TYR A 126 1.43 33.07 4.68
CA TYR A 126 0.92 33.66 3.43
C TYR A 126 -0.32 34.53 3.66
N ARG A 127 -0.63 34.88 4.91
CA ARG A 127 -1.70 35.79 5.35
C ARG A 127 -3.12 35.30 5.07
N PHE A 128 -3.34 34.01 4.94
CA PHE A 128 -4.70 33.45 4.92
C PHE A 128 -5.37 33.56 6.30
N SER A 129 -6.71 33.57 6.32
CA SER A 129 -7.48 33.48 7.56
C SER A 129 -7.31 32.11 8.22
N GLY A 130 -7.63 31.97 9.52
CA GLY A 130 -7.61 30.65 10.18
C GLY A 130 -8.47 29.62 9.46
N TRP A 131 -9.67 30.00 9.01
CA TRP A 131 -10.57 29.13 8.28
C TRP A 131 -10.03 28.70 6.90
N ALA A 132 -9.41 29.60 6.16
CA ALA A 132 -8.77 29.27 4.90
C ALA A 132 -7.55 28.35 5.13
N SER A 133 -6.81 28.56 6.21
CA SER A 133 -5.69 27.69 6.60
C SER A 133 -6.16 26.29 7.00
N LEU A 134 -7.28 26.17 7.72
CA LEU A 134 -7.98 24.91 7.96
C LEU A 134 -8.37 24.23 6.64
N GLY A 135 -8.87 25.00 5.66
CA GLY A 135 -9.21 24.48 4.33
C GLY A 135 -8.04 23.81 3.61
N PHE A 136 -6.84 24.39 3.66
CA PHE A 136 -5.64 23.74 3.07
C PHE A 136 -5.27 22.44 3.81
N GLY A 137 -5.32 22.42 5.14
CA GLY A 137 -5.13 21.20 5.93
C GLY A 137 -6.20 20.15 5.64
N GLY A 138 -7.45 20.60 5.45
CA GLY A 138 -8.56 19.74 5.05
C GLY A 138 -8.36 19.12 3.66
N CYS A 139 -7.94 19.90 2.65
CA CYS A 139 -7.59 19.38 1.33
C CYS A 139 -6.50 18.29 1.40
N TYR A 140 -5.53 18.47 2.29
CA TYR A 140 -4.49 17.48 2.54
C TYR A 140 -5.06 16.20 3.13
N LEU A 141 -5.79 16.29 4.25
CA LEU A 141 -6.35 15.11 4.94
C LEU A 141 -7.41 14.37 4.13
N LEU A 142 -8.16 15.06 3.25
CA LEU A 142 -9.17 14.45 2.39
C LEU A 142 -8.62 13.86 1.09
N ASN A 143 -7.31 13.95 0.87
CA ASN A 143 -6.72 13.44 -0.36
C ASN A 143 -6.65 11.91 -0.37
N PHE A 144 -7.30 11.28 -1.34
CA PHE A 144 -7.40 9.82 -1.45
C PHE A 144 -6.05 9.13 -1.66
N GLN A 145 -5.09 9.79 -2.35
CA GLN A 145 -3.74 9.23 -2.54
C GLN A 145 -2.98 9.11 -1.22
N LEU A 146 -3.23 10.03 -0.28
CA LEU A 146 -2.67 9.95 1.07
C LEU A 146 -3.24 8.75 1.84
N HIS A 147 -4.53 8.47 1.63
CA HIS A 147 -5.21 7.33 2.26
C HIS A 147 -4.68 6.01 1.72
N THR A 148 -4.58 5.88 0.40
CA THR A 148 -4.03 4.67 -0.22
C THR A 148 -2.58 4.45 0.15
N ALA A 149 -1.75 5.50 0.12
CA ALA A 149 -0.35 5.41 0.52
C ALA A 149 -0.18 5.00 2.01
N ASN A 150 -1.11 5.42 2.88
CA ASN A 150 -1.09 5.03 4.29
C ASN A 150 -1.57 3.59 4.51
N LEU A 151 -2.51 3.11 3.68
CA LEU A 151 -3.04 1.74 3.76
C LEU A 151 -2.14 0.71 3.04
N LEU A 152 -1.26 1.13 2.15
CA LEU A 152 -0.13 0.32 1.74
C LEU A 152 0.79 0.11 2.95
N ASP A 153 1.75 -0.76 2.85
CA ASP A 153 2.68 -1.03 3.91
C ASP A 153 3.49 0.21 4.35
N PHE A 154 4.42 0.06 5.27
CA PHE A 154 5.24 1.14 5.76
C PHE A 154 6.22 1.65 4.69
N HIS A 155 6.25 3.00 4.50
CA HIS A 155 7.15 3.66 3.56
C HIS A 155 7.66 4.99 4.11
N LEU A 156 8.96 5.22 4.05
CA LEU A 156 9.58 6.46 4.55
C LEU A 156 9.15 7.71 3.78
N GLN A 157 8.76 7.59 2.51
CA GLN A 157 8.21 8.69 1.71
C GLN A 157 6.97 9.32 2.36
N SER A 158 6.24 8.57 3.15
CA SER A 158 5.05 9.05 3.89
C SER A 158 5.35 10.22 4.83
N PHE A 159 6.59 10.40 5.26
CA PHE A 159 7.05 11.53 6.07
C PHE A 159 7.46 12.76 5.24
N PHE A 160 7.55 12.64 3.91
CA PHE A 160 7.98 13.74 3.05
C PHE A 160 7.09 14.98 3.15
N PRO A 161 5.75 14.91 3.20
CA PRO A 161 4.93 16.11 3.38
C PRO A 161 5.29 16.89 4.66
N LEU A 162 5.53 16.18 5.77
CA LEU A 162 5.93 16.80 7.02
C LEU A 162 7.27 17.54 6.90
N THR A 163 8.27 16.87 6.33
CA THR A 163 9.62 17.45 6.16
C THR A 163 9.60 18.59 5.13
N PHE A 164 8.96 18.44 4.00
CA PHE A 164 8.89 19.45 2.95
C PHE A 164 8.18 20.72 3.42
N PHE A 165 6.95 20.60 3.95
CA PHE A 165 6.22 21.78 4.41
C PHE A 165 6.88 22.46 5.61
N SER A 166 7.54 21.69 6.50
CA SER A 166 8.35 22.26 7.58
C SER A 166 9.57 23.00 7.04
N MET A 167 10.27 22.43 6.05
CA MET A 167 11.40 23.08 5.40
C MET A 167 10.97 24.40 4.73
N VAL A 168 9.88 24.39 3.96
CA VAL A 168 9.36 25.63 3.35
C VAL A 168 8.94 26.65 4.41
N LEU A 169 8.30 26.21 5.49
CA LEU A 169 7.91 27.06 6.61
C LEU A 169 9.13 27.74 7.26
N PHE A 170 10.17 26.98 7.57
CA PHE A 170 11.39 27.50 8.19
C PHE A 170 12.15 28.43 7.25
N TYR A 171 12.15 28.14 5.95
CA TYR A 171 12.65 29.06 4.92
C TYR A 171 11.92 30.40 4.96
N GLU A 172 10.59 30.39 4.97
CA GLU A 172 9.75 31.60 5.00
C GLU A 172 9.88 32.42 6.30
N TYR A 173 10.22 31.78 7.42
CA TYR A 173 10.52 32.45 8.69
C TYR A 173 11.99 32.85 8.84
N GLY A 174 12.89 32.41 7.96
CA GLY A 174 14.32 32.66 8.05
C GLY A 174 15.02 31.89 9.18
N TRP A 175 14.45 30.77 9.65
CA TRP A 175 15.00 29.93 10.71
C TRP A 175 16.07 28.98 10.14
N LYS A 176 17.26 29.51 9.89
CA LYS A 176 18.32 28.83 9.12
C LYS A 176 18.72 27.46 9.67
N LYS A 177 18.85 27.31 11.00
CA LYS A 177 19.25 26.03 11.61
C LYS A 177 18.18 24.94 11.40
N SER A 178 16.92 25.28 11.73
CA SER A 178 15.79 24.34 11.54
C SER A 178 15.59 24.01 10.06
N PHE A 179 15.74 25.01 9.18
CA PHE A 179 15.69 24.81 7.72
C PHE A 179 16.76 23.82 7.27
N LEU A 180 18.01 23.97 7.74
CA LEU A 180 19.11 23.11 7.38
C LEU A 180 18.86 21.66 7.83
N VAL A 181 18.48 21.46 9.09
CA VAL A 181 18.21 20.12 9.65
C VAL A 181 17.10 19.41 8.89
N VAL A 182 15.95 20.07 8.74
CA VAL A 182 14.80 19.44 8.06
C VAL A 182 15.04 19.31 6.56
N GLY A 183 15.80 20.23 5.96
CA GLY A 183 16.22 20.16 4.57
C GLY A 183 17.13 18.95 4.28
N VAL A 184 18.06 18.64 5.19
CA VAL A 184 18.90 17.42 5.09
C VAL A 184 18.02 16.17 5.16
N ILE A 185 17.10 16.09 6.14
CA ILE A 185 16.18 14.95 6.24
C ILE A 185 15.37 14.81 4.96
N SER A 186 14.83 15.92 4.42
CA SER A 186 14.07 15.91 3.17
C SER A 186 14.90 15.44 1.97
N LEU A 187 16.19 15.82 1.90
CA LEU A 187 17.11 15.38 0.83
C LEU A 187 17.36 13.87 0.87
N VAL A 188 17.44 13.27 2.06
CA VAL A 188 17.87 11.87 2.22
C VAL A 188 16.72 10.90 2.49
N THR A 189 15.46 11.33 2.35
CA THR A 189 14.31 10.44 2.57
C THR A 189 14.14 9.46 1.41
N ASN A 190 14.31 9.91 0.17
CA ASN A 190 14.10 9.11 -1.05
C ASN A 190 14.76 9.83 -2.24
N PRO A 191 15.16 9.14 -3.32
CA PRO A 191 15.71 9.79 -4.52
C PRO A 191 14.82 10.87 -5.13
N LEU A 192 13.50 10.68 -5.15
CA LEU A 192 12.57 11.68 -5.69
C LEU A 192 12.45 12.89 -4.78
N THR A 193 12.46 12.70 -3.45
CA THR A 193 12.46 13.81 -2.49
C THR A 193 13.75 14.62 -2.55
N LEU A 194 14.89 13.97 -2.84
CA LEU A 194 16.17 14.66 -3.13
C LEU A 194 15.99 15.59 -4.33
N VAL A 195 15.46 15.09 -5.45
CA VAL A 195 15.24 15.89 -6.66
C VAL A 195 14.31 17.07 -6.39
N LEU A 196 13.21 16.86 -5.69
CA LEU A 196 12.24 17.92 -5.38
C LEU A 196 12.82 18.97 -4.43
N THR A 197 13.55 18.55 -3.41
CA THR A 197 14.21 19.48 -2.48
C THR A 197 15.28 20.30 -3.21
N PHE A 198 16.04 19.66 -4.07
CA PHE A 198 17.02 20.34 -4.94
C PHE A 198 16.34 21.34 -5.88
N CYS A 199 15.25 20.96 -6.55
CA CYS A 199 14.47 21.84 -7.41
C CYS A 199 13.86 23.03 -6.65
N PHE A 200 13.42 22.82 -5.40
CA PHE A 200 12.98 23.90 -4.53
C PHE A 200 14.09 24.94 -4.32
N LEU A 201 15.27 24.48 -3.93
CA LEU A 201 16.43 25.37 -3.70
C LEU A 201 16.84 26.09 -4.98
N GLY A 202 16.88 25.39 -6.11
CA GLY A 202 17.14 25.95 -7.43
C GLY A 202 16.11 27.00 -7.85
N ALA A 203 14.84 26.76 -7.58
CA ALA A 203 13.77 27.73 -7.86
C ALA A 203 13.91 29.01 -7.01
N GLN A 204 14.32 28.89 -5.72
CA GLN A 204 14.60 30.06 -4.91
C GLN A 204 15.85 30.83 -5.40
N LEU A 205 16.91 30.11 -5.78
CA LEU A 205 18.09 30.70 -6.39
C LEU A 205 17.73 31.48 -7.68
N LEU A 206 16.99 30.86 -8.57
CA LEU A 206 16.55 31.50 -9.84
C LEU A 206 15.65 32.73 -9.61
N LYS A 207 14.86 32.72 -8.54
CA LYS A 207 13.99 33.84 -8.19
C LYS A 207 14.81 35.07 -7.72
N GLU A 208 15.86 34.86 -6.92
CA GLU A 208 16.71 35.92 -6.35
C GLU A 208 17.85 36.33 -7.29
N CYS A 209 18.39 35.38 -8.05
CA CYS A 209 19.48 35.61 -9.02
C CYS A 209 18.97 35.76 -10.47
N SER A 210 17.82 36.40 -10.69
CA SER A 210 17.26 36.63 -12.02
C SER A 210 18.34 37.13 -13.02
N PRO A 211 18.44 36.52 -14.23
CA PRO A 211 19.55 36.78 -15.12
C PRO A 211 19.69 38.29 -15.46
N GLY A 212 20.85 38.83 -15.14
CA GLY A 212 21.23 40.18 -15.55
C GLY A 212 21.80 40.14 -16.98
N PRO A 213 21.90 41.28 -17.65
CA PRO A 213 22.37 41.36 -19.04
C PRO A 213 23.85 40.97 -19.24
N THR A 214 24.61 40.74 -18.17
CA THR A 214 26.02 40.35 -18.24
C THR A 214 26.36 39.25 -17.23
N PHE A 215 27.25 38.30 -17.60
CA PHE A 215 27.73 37.22 -16.76
C PHE A 215 28.37 37.73 -15.45
N SER A 216 29.11 38.84 -15.48
CA SER A 216 29.70 39.47 -14.31
C SER A 216 28.65 39.84 -13.25
N LYS A 217 27.52 40.44 -13.67
CA LYS A 217 26.39 40.79 -12.79
C LYS A 217 25.72 39.56 -12.21
N LEU A 218 25.63 38.48 -12.97
CA LEU A 218 25.10 37.21 -12.50
C LEU A 218 26.02 36.63 -11.39
N LEU A 219 27.32 36.63 -11.61
CA LEU A 219 28.31 36.13 -10.65
C LEU A 219 28.30 36.93 -9.34
N HIS A 220 28.20 38.26 -9.42
CA HIS A 220 28.05 39.11 -8.24
C HIS A 220 26.78 38.78 -7.44
N ARG A 221 25.64 38.68 -8.11
CA ARG A 221 24.36 38.32 -7.46
C ARG A 221 24.42 36.93 -6.83
N PHE A 222 25.03 35.96 -7.50
CA PHE A 222 25.24 34.63 -6.95
C PHE A 222 26.12 34.66 -5.68
N ARG A 223 27.25 35.40 -5.71
CA ARG A 223 28.11 35.57 -4.54
C ARG A 223 27.38 36.23 -3.38
N ASP A 224 26.57 37.24 -3.64
CA ASP A 224 25.79 37.94 -2.63
C ASP A 224 24.69 37.03 -2.07
N TRP A 225 24.06 36.22 -2.93
CA TRP A 225 23.09 35.19 -2.53
C TRP A 225 23.73 34.14 -1.62
N VAL A 226 24.89 33.60 -1.97
CA VAL A 226 25.63 32.62 -1.11
C VAL A 226 25.94 33.20 0.25
N ARG A 227 26.34 34.48 0.34
CA ARG A 227 26.62 35.14 1.62
C ARG A 227 25.37 35.35 2.46
N ALA A 228 24.27 35.73 1.83
CA ALA A 228 23.00 35.98 2.51
C ALA A 228 22.27 34.68 2.88
N ARG A 229 22.38 33.64 2.03
CA ARG A 229 21.64 32.38 2.04
C ARG A 229 22.57 31.16 2.18
N ASN A 230 23.50 31.24 3.16
CA ASN A 230 24.50 30.20 3.35
C ASN A 230 23.91 28.80 3.64
N ALA A 231 22.81 28.70 4.37
CA ALA A 231 22.14 27.42 4.66
C ALA A 231 21.53 26.80 3.38
N GLU A 232 20.90 27.62 2.55
CA GLU A 232 20.34 27.22 1.28
C GLU A 232 21.43 26.75 0.31
N PHE A 233 22.57 27.47 0.28
CA PHE A 233 23.72 27.08 -0.53
C PHE A 233 24.33 25.76 -0.06
N LEU A 234 24.48 25.55 1.24
CA LEU A 234 24.99 24.29 1.81
C LEU A 234 24.07 23.11 1.46
N LEU A 235 22.76 23.29 1.56
CA LEU A 235 21.83 22.24 1.15
C LEU A 235 21.85 21.97 -0.36
N LEU A 236 21.99 23.02 -1.17
CA LEU A 236 22.13 22.89 -2.61
C LEU A 236 23.39 22.10 -2.96
N LEU A 237 24.52 22.45 -2.34
CA LEU A 237 25.79 21.75 -2.51
C LEU A 237 25.69 20.29 -2.08
N LEU A 238 25.09 20.03 -0.92
CA LEU A 238 24.85 18.67 -0.44
C LEU A 238 23.98 17.89 -1.43
N GLY A 239 22.90 18.50 -1.94
CA GLY A 239 22.03 17.87 -2.95
C GLY A 239 22.79 17.52 -4.24
N VAL A 240 23.71 18.38 -4.71
CA VAL A 240 24.58 18.10 -5.86
C VAL A 240 25.50 16.91 -5.55
N VAL A 241 26.18 16.95 -4.39
CA VAL A 241 27.11 15.87 -3.99
C VAL A 241 26.39 14.54 -3.90
N LEU A 242 25.25 14.51 -3.20
CA LEU A 242 24.44 13.29 -3.08
C LEU A 242 23.91 12.82 -4.45
N GLY A 243 23.46 13.74 -5.30
CA GLY A 243 23.01 13.42 -6.64
C GLY A 243 24.10 12.80 -7.51
N VAL A 244 25.31 13.37 -7.49
CA VAL A 244 26.47 12.83 -8.22
C VAL A 244 26.90 11.47 -7.67
N LEU A 245 26.99 11.34 -6.35
CA LEU A 245 27.34 10.07 -5.71
C LEU A 245 26.31 8.99 -5.99
N GLY A 246 25.00 9.35 -5.90
CA GLY A 246 23.93 8.42 -6.19
C GLY A 246 23.89 7.98 -7.65
N PHE A 247 24.15 8.88 -8.57
CA PHE A 247 24.28 8.55 -10.00
C PHE A 247 25.51 7.66 -10.25
N ALA A 248 26.65 8.01 -9.70
CA ALA A 248 27.88 7.24 -9.84
C ALA A 248 27.78 5.83 -9.24
N ALA A 249 27.04 5.67 -8.15
CA ALA A 249 26.77 4.38 -7.53
C ALA A 249 25.63 3.58 -8.20
N GLY A 250 25.03 4.10 -9.27
CA GLY A 250 23.88 3.46 -9.93
C GLY A 250 22.56 3.53 -9.16
N TRP A 251 22.53 4.21 -8.02
CA TRP A 251 21.36 4.27 -7.14
C TRP A 251 20.18 5.05 -7.73
N ILE A 252 20.44 6.13 -8.47
CA ILE A 252 19.40 6.97 -9.06
C ILE A 252 18.85 6.37 -10.36
N GLY A 253 19.66 5.63 -11.10
CA GLY A 253 19.27 5.03 -12.38
C GLY A 253 18.67 3.64 -12.28
N GLY A 254 19.01 2.86 -11.24
CA GLY A 254 18.63 1.45 -11.11
C GLY A 254 17.26 1.21 -10.48
N TYR A 255 16.78 2.13 -9.66
CA TYR A 255 15.62 1.88 -8.80
C TYR A 255 14.27 1.90 -9.53
N HIS A 256 14.11 2.65 -10.63
CA HIS A 256 12.83 2.74 -11.35
C HIS A 256 12.96 2.87 -12.88
N ILE A 257 14.15 3.04 -13.41
CA ILE A 257 14.36 3.25 -14.84
C ILE A 257 14.80 1.95 -15.55
N GLY A 258 15.36 0.98 -14.83
CA GLY A 258 15.98 -0.21 -15.39
C GLY A 258 15.25 -1.54 -15.12
N GLY A 259 14.28 -1.57 -14.25
CA GLY A 259 13.56 -2.81 -13.88
C GLY A 259 12.50 -3.19 -14.91
N SER A 260 12.76 -4.21 -15.71
CA SER A 260 11.77 -5.04 -16.45
C SER A 260 10.85 -4.41 -17.51
N THR A 261 10.98 -3.14 -17.87
CA THR A 261 10.24 -2.56 -19.01
C THR A 261 10.80 -2.96 -20.38
N VAL A 262 11.90 -3.66 -20.40
CA VAL A 262 12.60 -4.09 -21.63
C VAL A 262 11.78 -5.11 -22.43
N GLY A 263 10.72 -5.70 -21.86
CA GLY A 263 9.85 -6.61 -22.57
C GLY A 263 8.64 -5.97 -23.29
N SER A 264 8.25 -4.76 -22.92
CA SER A 264 7.20 -4.02 -23.61
C SER A 264 7.83 -2.96 -24.49
N GLY A 265 8.06 -3.24 -25.77
CA GLY A 265 8.53 -2.28 -26.76
C GLY A 265 7.69 -0.98 -26.78
N PRO A 266 7.94 -0.07 -27.74
CA PRO A 266 7.21 1.22 -27.82
C PRO A 266 5.69 1.09 -27.70
N GLN A 267 5.11 0.00 -28.16
CA GLN A 267 3.67 -0.28 -28.05
C GLN A 267 3.20 -0.43 -26.60
N GLY A 268 3.97 -1.08 -25.74
CA GLY A 268 3.65 -1.20 -24.32
C GLY A 268 3.74 0.15 -23.58
N TYR A 269 4.67 1.02 -23.98
CA TYR A 269 4.75 2.37 -23.45
C TYR A 269 3.49 3.19 -23.82
N PHE A 270 3.10 3.20 -25.08
CA PHE A 270 1.93 3.97 -25.53
C PHE A 270 0.61 3.48 -24.93
N SER A 271 0.48 2.18 -24.65
CA SER A 271 -0.71 1.63 -23.99
C SER A 271 -0.93 2.21 -22.57
N THR A 272 0.13 2.65 -21.90
CA THR A 272 0.07 3.22 -20.54
C THR A 272 -0.17 4.73 -20.50
N VAL A 273 -0.11 5.43 -21.63
CA VAL A 273 -0.31 6.90 -21.69
C VAL A 273 -1.65 7.35 -21.10
N PRO A 274 -2.80 6.72 -21.40
CA PRO A 274 -4.07 7.10 -20.77
C PRO A 274 -4.01 7.02 -19.24
N THR A 275 -3.42 5.96 -18.68
CA THR A 275 -3.27 5.78 -17.23
C THR A 275 -2.40 6.88 -16.61
N ARG A 276 -1.28 7.26 -17.26
CA ARG A 276 -0.42 8.37 -16.82
C ARG A 276 -1.18 9.69 -16.78
N LEU A 277 -1.99 9.96 -17.78
CA LEU A 277 -2.83 11.17 -17.83
C LEU A 277 -3.91 11.17 -16.76
N VAL A 278 -4.51 10.01 -16.47
CA VAL A 278 -5.48 9.86 -15.38
C VAL A 278 -4.81 10.11 -14.03
N ILE A 279 -3.63 9.53 -13.75
CA ILE A 279 -2.86 9.81 -12.53
C ILE A 279 -2.60 11.30 -12.37
N LEU A 280 -2.13 11.95 -13.44
CA LEU A 280 -1.85 13.37 -13.43
C LEU A 280 -3.12 14.19 -13.13
N ALA A 281 -4.22 13.89 -13.83
CA ALA A 281 -5.49 14.57 -13.65
C ALA A 281 -6.02 14.40 -12.22
N LEU A 282 -6.05 13.18 -11.70
CA LEU A 282 -6.57 12.89 -10.36
C LEU A 282 -5.70 13.51 -9.25
N THR A 283 -4.39 13.65 -9.49
CA THR A 283 -3.48 14.29 -8.51
C THR A 283 -3.65 15.81 -8.48
N PHE A 284 -3.73 16.45 -9.63
CA PHE A 284 -3.72 17.91 -9.70
C PHE A 284 -5.12 18.56 -9.73
N ALA A 285 -6.17 17.82 -10.14
CA ALA A 285 -7.53 18.36 -10.18
C ALA A 285 -8.06 18.80 -8.79
N PRO A 286 -7.84 18.06 -7.67
CA PRO A 286 -8.27 18.52 -6.35
C PRO A 286 -7.69 19.89 -5.98
N PHE A 287 -6.52 20.22 -6.52
CA PHE A 287 -5.80 21.46 -6.29
C PHE A 287 -5.93 22.44 -7.45
N LEU A 288 -6.96 22.26 -8.30
CA LEU A 288 -7.31 23.16 -9.42
C LEU A 288 -6.15 23.35 -10.41
N ALA A 289 -5.27 22.34 -10.54
CA ALA A 289 -4.05 22.40 -11.36
C ALA A 289 -3.18 23.66 -11.10
N ALA A 290 -3.32 24.27 -9.93
CA ALA A 290 -2.69 25.56 -9.60
C ALA A 290 -1.16 25.53 -9.66
N ALA A 291 -0.54 24.35 -9.45
CA ALA A 291 0.90 24.18 -9.49
C ALA A 291 1.52 24.57 -10.85
N PHE A 292 0.79 24.40 -11.94
CA PHE A 292 1.27 24.74 -13.29
C PHE A 292 1.30 26.25 -13.56
N PHE A 293 0.51 27.05 -12.82
CA PHE A 293 0.39 28.50 -13.02
C PHE A 293 1.32 29.32 -12.13
N VAL A 294 2.07 28.68 -11.23
CA VAL A 294 3.04 29.34 -10.35
C VAL A 294 4.44 28.91 -10.75
N ARG A 295 5.29 29.88 -11.17
CA ARG A 295 6.64 29.58 -11.68
C ARG A 295 7.46 28.66 -10.78
N THR A 296 7.42 28.87 -9.47
CA THR A 296 8.19 28.07 -8.51
C THR A 296 7.71 26.61 -8.51
N THR A 297 6.41 26.36 -8.42
CA THR A 297 5.86 25.00 -8.41
C THR A 297 5.86 24.36 -9.79
N ALA A 298 5.79 25.14 -10.87
CA ALA A 298 5.98 24.61 -12.23
C ALA A 298 7.39 24.02 -12.43
N ILE A 299 8.43 24.63 -11.84
CA ILE A 299 9.80 24.07 -11.84
C ILE A 299 9.84 22.75 -11.08
N LEU A 300 9.16 22.63 -9.94
CA LEU A 300 9.09 21.38 -9.17
C LEU A 300 8.23 20.31 -9.85
N THR A 301 7.24 20.72 -10.62
CA THR A 301 6.38 19.79 -11.36
C THR A 301 7.11 19.12 -12.52
N LEU A 302 8.10 19.81 -13.12
CA LEU A 302 8.84 19.28 -14.27
C LEU A 302 9.52 17.92 -14.01
N PRO A 303 10.34 17.73 -12.96
CA PRO A 303 10.93 16.43 -12.68
C PRO A 303 9.88 15.35 -12.38
N LEU A 304 8.75 15.71 -11.76
CA LEU A 304 7.64 14.78 -11.55
C LEU A 304 7.01 14.33 -12.87
N LEU A 305 6.84 15.24 -13.83
CA LEU A 305 6.36 14.90 -15.16
C LEU A 305 7.35 14.00 -15.92
N VAL A 306 8.65 14.31 -15.83
CA VAL A 306 9.71 13.45 -16.40
C VAL A 306 9.67 12.08 -15.74
N PHE A 307 9.60 12.02 -14.42
CA PHE A 307 9.50 10.76 -13.69
C PHE A 307 8.27 9.95 -14.13
N LEU A 308 7.08 10.57 -14.16
CA LEU A 308 5.87 9.92 -14.63
C LEU A 308 5.98 9.46 -16.09
N ALA A 309 6.72 10.19 -16.94
CA ALA A 309 6.92 9.83 -18.34
C ALA A 309 7.83 8.60 -18.52
N VAL A 310 8.86 8.43 -17.68
CA VAL A 310 9.85 7.36 -17.83
C VAL A 310 9.63 6.17 -16.88
N ALA A 311 8.83 6.33 -15.83
CA ALA A 311 8.60 5.31 -14.83
C ALA A 311 7.92 4.06 -15.42
N ASN A 312 8.31 2.91 -14.90
CA ASN A 312 7.63 1.66 -15.20
C ASN A 312 6.24 1.64 -14.56
N MET A 313 5.19 1.61 -15.40
CA MET A 313 3.82 1.65 -14.92
C MET A 313 3.38 0.41 -14.16
N GLY A 314 4.07 -0.72 -14.30
CA GLY A 314 3.83 -1.90 -13.47
C GLY A 314 3.99 -1.64 -11.97
N TYR A 315 4.83 -0.64 -11.59
CA TYR A 315 4.99 -0.18 -10.22
C TYR A 315 4.10 1.01 -9.85
N PHE A 316 3.52 1.72 -10.85
CA PHE A 316 2.75 2.95 -10.66
C PHE A 316 1.25 2.81 -10.86
N VAL A 317 0.82 1.71 -11.43
CA VAL A 317 -0.59 1.37 -11.45
C VAL A 317 -0.80 0.43 -10.27
N PRO A 318 -1.32 0.95 -9.25
CA PRO A 318 -2.49 1.78 -9.14
C PRO A 318 -2.22 3.20 -8.61
N ILE A 319 -3.13 4.09 -8.94
CA ILE A 319 -3.18 5.46 -8.42
C ILE A 319 -3.24 5.39 -6.90
N GLY A 320 -2.17 5.86 -6.23
CA GLY A 320 -2.17 5.93 -4.77
C GLY A 320 -1.07 5.14 -4.09
N ARG A 321 -0.08 4.61 -4.81
CA ARG A 321 1.15 4.15 -4.16
C ARG A 321 1.88 5.32 -3.50
N GLN A 322 2.78 5.01 -2.58
CA GLN A 322 3.58 5.96 -1.81
C GLN A 322 4.23 7.07 -2.66
N ASP A 323 4.61 6.77 -3.90
CA ASP A 323 5.24 7.72 -4.84
C ASP A 323 4.30 8.84 -5.35
N SER A 324 3.00 8.74 -5.07
CA SER A 324 2.05 9.81 -5.38
C SER A 324 2.07 10.96 -4.36
N ILE A 325 2.68 10.74 -3.20
CA ILE A 325 2.77 11.73 -2.10
C ILE A 325 3.58 12.96 -2.52
N GLU A 326 4.63 12.78 -3.29
CA GLU A 326 5.49 13.86 -3.78
C GLU A 326 4.73 14.78 -4.73
N PHE A 327 3.89 14.21 -5.59
CA PHE A 327 3.03 15.00 -6.48
C PHE A 327 2.00 15.82 -5.69
N LEU A 328 1.38 15.21 -4.67
CA LEU A 328 0.43 15.86 -3.77
C LEU A 328 1.04 17.09 -3.10
N VAL A 329 2.27 16.97 -2.59
CA VAL A 329 2.97 18.07 -1.90
C VAL A 329 3.15 19.27 -2.82
N VAL A 330 3.61 19.04 -4.05
CA VAL A 330 3.81 20.12 -5.05
C VAL A 330 2.48 20.72 -5.47
N ALA A 331 1.44 19.92 -5.67
CA ALA A 331 0.11 20.39 -6.09
C ALA A 331 -0.54 21.27 -5.01
N LEU A 332 -0.50 20.84 -3.73
CA LEU A 332 -1.05 21.61 -2.61
C LEU A 332 -0.28 22.91 -2.37
N TRP A 333 1.05 22.87 -2.41
CA TRP A 333 1.84 24.10 -2.28
C TRP A 333 1.60 25.07 -3.44
N GLY A 334 1.44 24.55 -4.67
CA GLY A 334 1.04 25.32 -5.84
C GLY A 334 -0.29 26.04 -5.63
N LEU A 335 -1.28 25.38 -5.08
CA LEU A 335 -2.58 25.97 -4.74
C LEU A 335 -2.42 27.11 -3.71
N MET A 336 -1.61 26.91 -2.67
CA MET A 336 -1.36 27.94 -1.65
C MET A 336 -0.71 29.19 -2.25
N LEU A 337 0.32 29.02 -3.09
CA LEU A 337 1.02 30.13 -3.75
C LEU A 337 0.11 30.85 -4.75
N PHE A 338 -0.63 30.08 -5.58
CA PHE A 338 -1.58 30.63 -6.55
C PHE A 338 -2.63 31.51 -5.88
N ALA A 339 -3.28 30.97 -4.82
CA ALA A 339 -4.29 31.72 -4.08
C ALA A 339 -3.71 32.97 -3.38
N SER A 340 -2.45 32.93 -2.91
CA SER A 340 -1.77 34.06 -2.26
C SER A 340 -1.44 35.18 -3.26
N GLN A 341 -1.00 34.85 -4.48
CA GLN A 341 -0.68 35.84 -5.53
C GLN A 341 -1.93 36.60 -5.99
N HIS A 342 -3.04 35.90 -6.18
CA HIS A 342 -4.32 36.51 -6.59
C HIS A 342 -4.90 37.44 -5.53
N ARG A 343 -4.67 37.14 -4.24
CA ARG A 343 -5.04 38.03 -3.14
C ARG A 343 -4.24 39.32 -3.15
N GLY A 344 -2.93 39.24 -3.40
CA GLY A 344 -2.05 40.41 -3.49
C GLY A 344 -2.43 41.36 -4.63
N ALA A 345 -2.82 40.85 -5.79
CA ALA A 345 -3.26 41.60 -6.94
C ALA A 345 -4.55 42.40 -6.66
N ARG A 346 -5.51 41.82 -5.91
CA ARG A 346 -6.75 42.53 -5.49
C ARG A 346 -6.49 43.63 -4.48
N LEU A 347 -5.61 43.41 -3.53
CA LEU A 347 -5.25 44.47 -2.57
C LEU A 347 -4.63 45.67 -3.29
N ARG A 348 -3.69 45.43 -4.22
CA ARG A 348 -3.12 46.50 -5.05
C ARG A 348 -4.17 47.22 -5.87
N ALA A 349 -5.09 46.51 -6.51
CA ALA A 349 -6.19 47.09 -7.29
C ALA A 349 -7.18 47.91 -6.42
N LYS A 350 -7.44 47.50 -5.15
CA LYS A 350 -8.21 48.33 -4.20
C LYS A 350 -7.47 49.59 -3.77
N VAL A 351 -6.17 49.49 -3.51
CA VAL A 351 -5.35 50.66 -3.12
C VAL A 351 -5.21 51.66 -4.28
N THR A 352 -5.00 51.15 -5.49
CA THR A 352 -4.95 52.05 -6.70
C THR A 352 -6.30 52.67 -7.03
N ARG A 353 -7.44 52.07 -6.69
CA ARG A 353 -8.76 52.68 -6.83
C ARG A 353 -9.07 53.72 -5.73
N ALA A 354 -8.42 53.61 -4.57
CA ALA A 354 -8.58 54.58 -3.48
C ALA A 354 -7.69 55.83 -3.62
N LEU A 355 -6.72 55.83 -4.53
CA LEU A 355 -5.89 56.99 -4.83
C LEU A 355 -6.58 57.84 -5.92
N PRO A 356 -6.59 59.19 -5.83
CA PRO A 356 -7.22 60.05 -6.81
C PRO A 356 -6.60 59.84 -8.17
N LYS A 357 -7.45 59.61 -9.18
CA LYS A 357 -7.10 59.29 -10.56
C LYS A 357 -6.26 60.43 -11.19
N ARG A 358 -4.96 60.23 -11.36
CA ARG A 358 -4.24 60.87 -12.45
C ARG A 358 -4.66 60.19 -13.75
N ARG A 359 -5.26 60.92 -14.66
CA ARG A 359 -5.73 60.48 -15.97
C ARG A 359 -4.57 59.84 -16.73
N SER A 360 -4.59 58.54 -16.95
CA SER A 360 -3.88 57.85 -18.01
C SER A 360 -4.88 56.94 -18.72
N SER A 361 -5.09 57.29 -20.00
CA SER A 361 -5.95 56.57 -20.94
C SER A 361 -5.29 55.28 -21.40
N ALA A 362 -5.52 54.19 -20.69
CA ALA A 362 -5.33 52.85 -21.23
C ALA A 362 -6.41 51.97 -20.62
N SER A 363 -7.36 51.53 -21.41
CA SER A 363 -8.42 50.61 -21.06
C SER A 363 -7.85 49.20 -20.91
N PHE A 364 -7.24 48.92 -19.75
CA PHE A 364 -6.87 47.58 -19.36
C PHE A 364 -8.15 46.90 -18.87
N ARG A 365 -8.75 46.02 -19.68
CA ARG A 365 -9.82 45.11 -19.26
C ARG A 365 -9.31 44.28 -18.07
N SER A 366 -9.67 44.70 -16.85
CA SER A 366 -9.42 43.97 -15.62
C SER A 366 -10.14 42.62 -15.71
N ARG A 367 -9.41 41.57 -16.09
CA ARG A 367 -9.86 40.19 -15.84
C ARG A 367 -10.13 40.09 -14.35
N ARG A 368 -11.37 39.75 -13.97
CA ARG A 368 -11.75 39.48 -12.58
C ARG A 368 -10.86 38.38 -12.06
N SER A 369 -9.93 38.69 -11.15
CA SER A 369 -9.15 37.66 -10.46
C SER A 369 -10.07 36.83 -9.53
N PRO A 370 -9.98 35.51 -9.51
CA PRO A 370 -10.81 34.66 -8.64
C PRO A 370 -10.64 35.06 -7.17
N ASP A 371 -11.68 34.88 -6.37
CA ASP A 371 -11.61 35.14 -4.91
C ASP A 371 -10.76 34.08 -4.25
N SER A 372 -9.75 34.50 -3.46
CA SER A 372 -8.87 33.54 -2.76
C SER A 372 -9.62 32.61 -1.81
N ASN A 373 -10.71 33.09 -1.23
CA ASN A 373 -11.57 32.23 -0.36
C ASN A 373 -12.40 31.27 -1.25
N LEU A 374 -12.90 31.72 -2.39
CA LEU A 374 -13.60 30.85 -3.34
C LEU A 374 -12.67 29.77 -3.88
N THR A 375 -11.40 30.09 -4.17
CA THR A 375 -10.39 29.12 -4.60
C THR A 375 -10.20 28.03 -3.56
N VAL A 376 -10.06 28.40 -2.28
CA VAL A 376 -9.91 27.42 -1.20
C VAL A 376 -11.19 26.58 -1.01
N VAL A 377 -12.36 27.21 -1.00
CA VAL A 377 -13.64 26.51 -0.90
C VAL A 377 -13.84 25.52 -2.04
N SER A 378 -13.52 25.94 -3.29
CA SER A 378 -13.61 25.05 -4.45
C SER A 378 -12.65 23.85 -4.33
N ALA A 379 -11.42 24.06 -3.88
CA ALA A 379 -10.47 22.97 -3.67
C ALA A 379 -10.94 22.01 -2.59
N VAL A 380 -11.47 22.50 -1.47
CA VAL A 380 -12.06 21.65 -0.41
C VAL A 380 -13.23 20.84 -0.94
N ALA A 381 -14.13 21.46 -1.71
CA ALA A 381 -15.27 20.77 -2.30
C ALA A 381 -14.84 19.64 -3.26
N VAL A 382 -13.88 19.93 -4.15
CA VAL A 382 -13.34 18.91 -5.08
C VAL A 382 -12.61 17.80 -4.31
N SER A 383 -11.81 18.14 -3.28
CA SER A 383 -11.15 17.15 -2.43
C SER A 383 -12.16 16.27 -1.68
N ALA A 384 -13.27 16.84 -1.21
CA ALA A 384 -14.34 16.07 -0.56
C ALA A 384 -15.06 15.14 -1.54
N ILE A 385 -15.31 15.56 -2.77
CA ILE A 385 -15.86 14.69 -3.83
C ILE A 385 -14.91 13.52 -4.10
N PHE A 386 -13.62 13.80 -4.25
CA PHE A 386 -12.62 12.75 -4.50
C PHE A 386 -12.46 11.82 -3.30
N PHE A 387 -12.56 12.34 -2.07
CA PHE A 387 -12.62 11.50 -0.88
C PHE A 387 -13.80 10.53 -0.94
N VAL A 388 -15.00 11.03 -1.20
CA VAL A 388 -16.22 10.20 -1.24
C VAL A 388 -16.13 9.15 -2.34
N THR A 389 -15.62 9.49 -3.53
CA THR A 389 -15.67 8.63 -4.71
C THR A 389 -14.45 7.71 -4.88
N LEU A 390 -13.29 8.09 -4.36
CA LEU A 390 -12.01 7.41 -4.65
C LEU A 390 -11.28 6.92 -3.40
N SER A 391 -11.60 7.43 -2.20
CA SER A 391 -10.90 6.98 -1.00
C SER A 391 -11.24 5.53 -0.67
N PRO A 392 -10.22 4.68 -0.37
CA PRO A 392 -10.44 3.29 0.01
C PRO A 392 -11.26 3.13 1.29
N VAL A 393 -11.25 4.13 2.18
CA VAL A 393 -12.04 4.11 3.42
C VAL A 393 -13.47 4.67 3.22
N SER A 394 -13.82 5.09 2.01
CA SER A 394 -15.17 5.58 1.71
C SER A 394 -16.11 4.42 1.37
N PRO A 395 -17.28 4.32 2.03
CA PRO A 395 -18.27 3.30 1.68
C PRO A 395 -18.92 3.53 0.30
N TRP A 396 -18.72 4.70 -0.30
CA TRP A 396 -19.22 5.08 -1.62
C TRP A 396 -18.15 5.02 -2.71
N ASN A 397 -16.98 4.42 -2.43
CA ASN A 397 -15.94 4.26 -3.45
C ASN A 397 -16.50 3.42 -4.62
N GLN A 398 -16.59 4.04 -5.79
CA GLN A 398 -17.12 3.44 -7.03
C GLN A 398 -16.04 2.79 -7.89
N VAL A 399 -14.76 2.96 -7.55
CA VAL A 399 -13.63 2.60 -8.42
C VAL A 399 -12.52 1.90 -7.62
N PRO A 400 -12.83 0.76 -6.97
CA PRO A 400 -11.82 0.05 -6.16
C PRO A 400 -10.58 -0.33 -6.96
N GLN A 401 -10.73 -0.64 -8.25
CA GLN A 401 -9.64 -1.07 -9.15
C GLN A 401 -8.66 0.07 -9.55
N LEU A 402 -9.03 1.35 -9.38
CA LEU A 402 -8.15 2.48 -9.64
C LEU A 402 -7.22 2.79 -8.45
N VAL A 403 -7.48 2.21 -7.31
CA VAL A 403 -6.92 2.59 -6.02
C VAL A 403 -6.00 1.49 -5.47
N GLY A 404 -5.13 0.97 -6.29
CA GLY A 404 -4.06 0.12 -5.83
C GLY A 404 -4.32 -1.37 -5.94
N ASP A 405 -3.30 -2.13 -5.56
CA ASP A 405 -3.36 -3.57 -5.34
C ASP A 405 -4.40 -3.97 -4.25
N LEU A 406 -5.10 -2.99 -3.68
CA LEU A 406 -6.30 -3.15 -2.88
C LEU A 406 -7.47 -3.53 -3.80
N ASN A 407 -7.28 -4.59 -4.61
CA ASN A 407 -8.34 -5.18 -5.45
C ASN A 407 -9.49 -5.76 -4.63
N GLU A 408 -9.37 -5.73 -3.32
CA GLU A 408 -10.36 -6.26 -2.40
C GLU A 408 -11.30 -5.19 -1.89
N LYS A 409 -12.53 -5.61 -1.65
CA LYS A 409 -13.48 -4.76 -0.95
C LYS A 409 -12.88 -4.35 0.39
N PRO A 410 -13.03 -3.11 0.85
CA PRO A 410 -12.54 -2.69 2.18
C PRO A 410 -12.98 -3.61 3.32
N SER A 411 -14.12 -4.28 3.18
CA SER A 411 -14.60 -5.29 4.13
C SER A 411 -13.67 -6.51 4.25
N ALA A 412 -13.05 -6.98 3.18
CA ALA A 412 -12.16 -8.15 3.22
C ALA A 412 -10.84 -7.87 3.97
N ILE A 413 -10.38 -6.61 3.97
CA ILE A 413 -9.19 -6.19 4.71
C ILE A 413 -9.44 -6.08 6.22
N LEU A 414 -10.70 -5.94 6.63
CA LEU A 414 -11.09 -5.73 8.02
C LEU A 414 -11.60 -7.00 8.70
N ASP A 415 -11.86 -8.06 7.92
CA ASP A 415 -12.38 -9.31 8.44
C ASP A 415 -11.22 -10.24 8.83
N ILE A 416 -10.94 -10.34 10.12
CA ILE A 416 -10.04 -11.36 10.65
C ILE A 416 -10.79 -12.70 10.66
N THR A 417 -10.30 -13.65 9.90
CA THR A 417 -10.93 -14.95 9.68
C THR A 417 -10.42 -16.04 10.64
N PRO A 418 -11.10 -17.18 10.76
CA PRO A 418 -10.54 -18.33 11.47
C PRO A 418 -9.20 -18.82 10.90
N ALA A 419 -8.93 -18.61 9.62
CA ALA A 419 -7.64 -18.92 9.00
C ALA A 419 -6.52 -18.01 9.55
N ASP A 420 -6.79 -16.71 9.72
CA ASP A 420 -5.84 -15.74 10.28
C ASP A 420 -5.50 -16.09 11.73
N HIS A 421 -6.50 -16.44 12.56
CA HIS A 421 -6.28 -16.91 13.93
C HIS A 421 -5.48 -18.21 13.99
N PHE A 422 -5.69 -19.13 13.04
CA PHE A 422 -4.92 -20.35 12.95
C PHE A 422 -3.47 -20.06 12.54
N LEU A 423 -3.27 -19.15 11.61
CA LEU A 423 -1.94 -18.71 11.17
C LEU A 423 -1.17 -18.03 12.31
N ASP A 424 -1.80 -17.16 13.10
CA ASP A 424 -1.22 -16.59 14.31
C ASP A 424 -0.80 -17.69 15.33
N SER A 425 -1.66 -18.69 15.51
CA SER A 425 -1.38 -19.81 16.40
C SER A 425 -0.20 -20.66 15.89
N ALA A 426 -0.09 -20.84 14.58
CA ALA A 426 1.04 -21.54 13.95
C ALA A 426 2.35 -20.73 14.10
N ILE A 427 2.30 -19.39 13.93
CA ILE A 427 3.45 -18.50 14.17
C ILE A 427 3.94 -18.63 15.63
N ALA A 428 3.02 -18.72 16.59
CA ALA A 428 3.35 -18.84 18.00
C ALA A 428 4.10 -20.13 18.36
N LEU A 429 4.03 -21.19 17.54
CA LEU A 429 4.82 -22.42 17.70
C LEU A 429 6.28 -22.23 17.24
N ILE A 430 6.62 -21.16 16.53
CA ILE A 430 7.96 -20.95 16.01
C ILE A 430 8.79 -20.16 17.04
N PRO A 431 9.87 -20.71 17.59
CA PRO A 431 10.74 -19.97 18.51
C PRO A 431 11.29 -18.68 17.87
N ALA A 432 11.43 -17.62 18.67
CA ALA A 432 11.82 -16.31 18.18
C ALA A 432 13.19 -16.29 17.46
N ASN A 433 14.12 -17.16 17.87
CA ASN A 433 15.47 -17.28 17.32
C ASN A 433 15.61 -18.37 16.24
N ALA A 434 14.52 -19.11 15.93
CA ALA A 434 14.60 -20.18 14.95
C ALA A 434 14.66 -19.64 13.51
N PRO A 435 15.50 -20.22 12.63
CA PRO A 435 15.53 -19.89 11.22
C PRO A 435 14.25 -20.31 10.51
N VAL A 436 13.61 -19.36 9.82
CA VAL A 436 12.32 -19.56 9.15
C VAL A 436 12.42 -19.30 7.67
N LEU A 437 11.78 -20.15 6.88
CA LEU A 437 11.47 -19.89 5.46
C LEU A 437 9.95 -19.71 5.31
N THR A 438 9.53 -18.64 4.66
CA THR A 438 8.11 -18.32 4.49
C THR A 438 7.81 -17.63 3.15
N GLN A 439 6.58 -17.24 2.94
CA GLN A 439 6.10 -16.45 1.80
C GLN A 439 5.91 -14.97 2.20
N ASN A 440 5.66 -14.12 1.21
CA ASN A 440 5.73 -12.67 1.36
C ASN A 440 4.62 -12.02 2.22
N ASN A 441 3.48 -12.66 2.45
CA ASN A 441 2.35 -12.07 3.18
C ASN A 441 2.40 -12.26 4.71
N ILE A 442 3.52 -12.70 5.28
CA ILE A 442 3.64 -12.97 6.73
C ILE A 442 4.73 -12.09 7.36
N PRO A 443 4.60 -10.75 7.33
CA PRO A 443 5.59 -9.84 7.91
C PRO A 443 5.70 -9.96 9.44
N GLN A 444 4.73 -10.60 10.13
CA GLN A 444 4.77 -10.92 11.56
C GLN A 444 5.96 -11.82 11.92
N LEU A 445 6.49 -12.56 10.95
CA LEU A 445 7.68 -13.38 11.14
C LEU A 445 9.00 -12.61 11.07
N THR A 446 8.98 -11.35 10.68
CA THR A 446 10.19 -10.50 10.66
C THR A 446 10.53 -9.98 12.06
N GLY A 447 11.74 -9.45 12.23
CA GLY A 447 12.24 -9.09 13.55
C GLY A 447 12.88 -10.28 14.28
N ARG A 448 13.74 -11.03 13.57
CA ARG A 448 14.46 -12.21 14.09
C ARG A 448 15.84 -12.36 13.44
N ASP A 449 16.70 -13.18 14.02
CA ASP A 449 18.08 -13.37 13.56
C ASP A 449 18.19 -14.00 12.16
N SER A 450 17.23 -14.81 11.77
CA SER A 450 17.27 -15.52 10.50
C SER A 450 15.87 -15.73 9.93
N ILE A 451 15.59 -14.99 8.85
CA ILE A 451 14.38 -15.17 8.05
C ILE A 451 14.73 -15.20 6.57
N GLN A 452 14.08 -16.09 5.83
CA GLN A 452 14.12 -16.17 4.40
C GLN A 452 12.69 -16.14 3.88
N TRP A 453 12.45 -15.51 2.73
CA TRP A 453 11.16 -15.61 2.06
C TRP A 453 11.31 -15.79 0.56
N ALA A 454 10.40 -16.58 0.01
CA ALA A 454 10.36 -16.89 -1.41
C ALA A 454 9.59 -15.81 -2.16
N ILE A 455 10.24 -15.18 -3.14
CA ILE A 455 9.65 -14.16 -4.01
C ILE A 455 10.35 -14.12 -5.37
N SER A 456 9.63 -13.69 -6.42
CA SER A 456 10.20 -13.55 -7.76
C SER A 456 11.31 -12.51 -7.83
N GLY A 457 12.36 -12.81 -8.61
CA GLY A 457 13.43 -11.87 -8.90
C GLY A 457 14.42 -11.62 -7.77
N LYS A 458 14.34 -12.36 -6.67
CA LYS A 458 15.26 -12.31 -5.52
C LYS A 458 16.11 -13.58 -5.42
N PRO A 459 17.20 -13.57 -4.65
CA PRO A 459 18.00 -14.78 -4.43
C PRO A 459 17.13 -15.94 -3.92
N SER A 460 17.35 -17.13 -4.46
CA SER A 460 16.62 -18.32 -4.04
C SER A 460 16.91 -18.64 -2.57
N PRO A 461 15.89 -18.90 -1.75
CA PRO A 461 16.08 -19.36 -0.37
C PRO A 461 16.95 -20.61 -0.27
N ASN A 462 17.71 -20.71 0.82
CA ASN A 462 18.50 -21.88 1.12
C ASN A 462 17.76 -22.80 2.12
N LEU A 463 17.13 -23.84 1.61
CA LEU A 463 16.36 -24.78 2.43
C LEU A 463 17.19 -25.42 3.57
N THR A 464 18.51 -25.61 3.36
CA THR A 464 19.36 -26.24 4.39
C THR A 464 19.51 -25.38 5.65
N GLN A 465 19.29 -24.06 5.55
CA GLN A 465 19.36 -23.14 6.67
C GLN A 465 18.01 -22.95 7.39
N ALA A 466 16.92 -23.46 6.82
CA ALA A 466 15.60 -23.34 7.43
C ALA A 466 15.40 -24.47 8.48
N GLU A 467 14.94 -24.10 9.66
CA GLU A 467 14.45 -25.02 10.69
C GLU A 467 12.93 -25.17 10.62
N TYR A 468 12.24 -24.09 10.27
CA TYR A 468 10.80 -24.06 10.06
C TYR A 468 10.46 -23.55 8.64
N ILE A 469 9.36 -24.06 8.09
CA ILE A 469 8.75 -23.56 6.84
C ILE A 469 7.29 -23.29 7.15
N LEU A 470 6.85 -22.03 6.98
CA LEU A 470 5.46 -21.64 7.14
C LEU A 470 4.89 -21.18 5.82
N SER A 471 3.83 -21.85 5.37
CA SER A 471 3.08 -21.51 4.16
C SER A 471 1.60 -21.30 4.45
N ASP A 472 0.97 -20.40 3.70
CA ASP A 472 -0.45 -20.10 3.70
C ASP A 472 -0.99 -20.14 2.28
N GLN A 473 -1.83 -21.13 1.99
CA GLN A 473 -2.52 -21.29 0.69
C GLN A 473 -3.91 -20.63 0.70
N SER A 474 -4.38 -20.16 1.85
CA SER A 474 -5.74 -19.65 2.05
C SER A 474 -5.88 -18.18 1.65
N SER A 475 -4.79 -17.46 1.55
CA SER A 475 -4.79 -16.02 1.25
C SER A 475 -5.41 -15.74 -0.13
N ASN A 476 -6.54 -15.05 -0.13
CA ASN A 476 -7.30 -14.69 -1.33
C ASN A 476 -6.82 -13.40 -2.00
N SER A 477 -5.94 -12.67 -1.33
CA SER A 477 -5.47 -11.38 -1.80
C SER A 477 -4.10 -11.51 -2.45
N PHE A 478 -3.56 -10.45 -2.92
CA PHE A 478 -2.19 -10.10 -3.28
C PHE A 478 -1.08 -11.22 -3.18
N ALA A 479 -1.34 -12.27 -2.42
CA ALA A 479 -0.40 -13.29 -1.98
C ALA A 479 -0.49 -14.63 -2.73
N LEU A 480 -1.45 -14.87 -3.62
CA LEU A 480 -1.53 -16.15 -4.33
C LEU A 480 -0.26 -16.45 -5.13
N ASP A 481 0.32 -15.43 -5.78
CA ASP A 481 1.58 -15.58 -6.49
C ASP A 481 2.75 -15.91 -5.55
N TRP A 482 2.65 -15.54 -4.27
CA TRP A 482 3.75 -15.73 -3.33
C TRP A 482 3.86 -17.14 -2.79
N TYR A 483 2.73 -17.85 -2.62
CA TYR A 483 2.78 -19.26 -2.32
C TYR A 483 3.45 -20.08 -3.45
N TYR A 484 3.23 -19.71 -4.71
CA TYR A 484 3.88 -20.38 -5.85
C TYR A 484 5.41 -20.38 -5.76
N TYR A 485 6.01 -19.33 -5.23
CA TYR A 485 7.46 -19.27 -5.06
C TYR A 485 7.95 -20.12 -3.89
N LEU A 486 7.11 -20.34 -2.86
CA LEU A 486 7.43 -21.17 -1.71
C LEU A 486 7.14 -22.66 -1.95
N GLN A 487 6.14 -22.99 -2.76
CA GLN A 487 5.66 -24.35 -3.01
C GLN A 487 6.77 -25.36 -3.35
N PRO A 488 7.77 -25.07 -4.22
CA PRO A 488 8.85 -26.03 -4.52
C PRO A 488 9.71 -26.37 -3.31
N TYR A 489 9.85 -25.46 -2.36
CA TYR A 489 10.60 -25.70 -1.12
C TYR A 489 9.78 -26.55 -0.15
N VAL A 490 8.48 -26.35 -0.06
CA VAL A 490 7.54 -27.19 0.72
C VAL A 490 7.56 -28.61 0.19
N GLU A 491 7.44 -28.80 -1.14
CA GLU A 491 7.51 -30.10 -1.79
C GLU A 491 8.85 -30.79 -1.49
N THR A 492 9.97 -30.12 -1.73
CA THR A 492 11.31 -30.65 -1.47
C THR A 492 11.50 -31.04 0.01
N ALA A 493 11.01 -30.20 0.93
CA ALA A 493 11.13 -30.45 2.37
C ALA A 493 10.41 -31.73 2.81
N LEU A 494 9.19 -31.94 2.32
CA LEU A 494 8.36 -33.09 2.65
C LEU A 494 8.84 -34.36 1.95
N ASP A 495 9.17 -34.29 0.64
CA ASP A 495 9.63 -35.44 -0.14
C ASP A 495 11.01 -35.95 0.36
N SER A 496 11.87 -35.07 0.83
CA SER A 496 13.15 -35.47 1.44
C SER A 496 13.00 -36.10 2.82
N LYS A 497 11.79 -36.06 3.42
CA LYS A 497 11.49 -36.53 4.78
C LYS A 497 12.34 -35.82 5.86
N GLN A 498 12.95 -34.71 5.55
CA GLN A 498 13.71 -33.91 6.50
C GLN A 498 12.82 -33.05 7.39
N PHE A 499 11.60 -32.80 6.97
CA PHE A 499 10.62 -32.01 7.70
C PHE A 499 9.36 -32.82 7.96
N GLY A 500 8.75 -32.60 9.11
CA GLY A 500 7.42 -33.09 9.44
C GLY A 500 6.42 -31.97 9.62
N VAL A 501 5.14 -32.32 9.58
CA VAL A 501 4.02 -31.37 9.71
C VAL A 501 3.79 -31.09 11.19
N LEU A 502 4.09 -29.86 11.64
CA LEU A 502 3.85 -29.42 13.01
C LEU A 502 2.43 -28.84 13.18
N ALA A 503 1.95 -28.08 12.17
CA ALA A 503 0.58 -27.57 12.16
C ALA A 503 0.00 -27.63 10.75
N MET A 504 -1.31 -27.92 10.66
CA MET A 504 -2.07 -27.94 9.40
C MET A 504 -3.53 -27.56 9.63
N GLY A 505 -4.03 -26.59 8.91
CA GLY A 505 -5.44 -26.18 8.94
C GLY A 505 -5.72 -24.93 8.13
N TYR A 506 -6.95 -24.80 7.64
CA TYR A 506 -7.42 -23.64 6.87
C TYR A 506 -6.53 -23.24 5.66
N GLY A 507 -5.70 -24.13 5.13
CA GLY A 507 -4.73 -23.86 4.07
C GLY A 507 -3.34 -23.45 4.58
N VAL A 508 -3.16 -23.30 5.88
CA VAL A 508 -1.87 -23.06 6.53
C VAL A 508 -1.15 -24.39 6.74
N LEU A 509 0.16 -24.40 6.50
CA LEU A 509 1.04 -25.53 6.75
C LEU A 509 2.33 -25.05 7.40
N LEU A 510 2.59 -25.51 8.64
CA LEU A 510 3.85 -25.31 9.34
C LEU A 510 4.64 -26.62 9.39
N LEU A 511 5.86 -26.57 8.86
CA LEU A 511 6.79 -27.66 8.86
C LEU A 511 7.95 -27.39 9.82
N GLN A 512 8.42 -28.41 10.52
CA GLN A 512 9.61 -28.36 11.36
C GLN A 512 10.63 -29.43 10.93
N ARG A 513 11.89 -29.04 10.85
CA ARG A 513 12.99 -29.98 10.54
C ARG A 513 13.14 -31.03 11.62
N GLY A 514 13.20 -32.29 11.20
CA GLY A 514 13.36 -33.42 12.10
C GLY A 514 12.12 -33.75 12.95
N TYR A 515 10.98 -33.13 12.71
CA TYR A 515 9.73 -33.47 13.40
C TYR A 515 9.13 -34.75 12.84
N HIS A 516 8.68 -35.63 13.70
CA HIS A 516 8.09 -36.95 13.35
C HIS A 516 6.81 -37.26 14.14
N GLY A 517 6.37 -36.31 14.97
CA GLY A 517 5.14 -36.44 15.77
C GLY A 517 3.87 -36.15 14.95
N PRO A 518 2.68 -36.37 15.56
CA PRO A 518 1.44 -35.87 14.99
C PRO A 518 1.40 -34.37 15.04
N PRO A 519 0.65 -33.68 14.13
CA PRO A 519 0.50 -32.23 14.19
C PRO A 519 0.02 -31.75 15.57
N GLU A 520 0.68 -30.73 16.13
CA GLU A 520 0.29 -30.10 17.41
C GLU A 520 -0.96 -29.23 17.25
N LEU A 521 -1.10 -28.58 16.07
CA LEU A 521 -2.30 -27.84 15.68
C LEU A 521 -2.90 -28.47 14.43
N LEU A 522 -4.18 -28.82 14.51
CA LEU A 522 -4.91 -29.42 13.40
C LEU A 522 -6.30 -28.81 13.30
N ALA A 523 -6.64 -28.32 12.11
CA ALA A 523 -7.97 -27.88 11.77
C ALA A 523 -8.34 -28.35 10.35
N PRO A 524 -9.65 -28.55 10.06
CA PRO A 524 -10.07 -28.94 8.72
C PRO A 524 -9.86 -27.78 7.72
N LEU A 525 -9.62 -28.15 6.46
CA LEU A 525 -9.67 -27.21 5.35
C LEU A 525 -11.12 -27.16 4.83
N SER A 526 -11.73 -25.99 4.90
CA SER A 526 -13.11 -25.81 4.46
C SER A 526 -13.20 -24.80 3.33
N TYR A 527 -13.81 -25.21 2.23
CA TYR A 527 -14.00 -24.39 1.04
C TYR A 527 -15.49 -24.16 0.78
N SER A 528 -15.90 -22.91 0.84
CA SER A 528 -17.25 -22.48 0.50
C SER A 528 -17.43 -22.52 -1.03
N PRO A 529 -18.68 -22.53 -1.53
CA PRO A 529 -18.92 -22.46 -2.98
C PRO A 529 -18.33 -21.24 -3.68
N SER A 530 -18.09 -20.13 -2.95
CA SER A 530 -17.47 -18.93 -3.51
C SER A 530 -15.97 -19.09 -3.78
N GLN A 531 -15.30 -20.01 -3.10
CA GLN A 531 -13.88 -20.32 -3.24
C GLN A 531 -13.58 -21.39 -4.30
N LEU A 532 -14.61 -21.98 -4.88
CA LEU A 532 -14.53 -22.99 -5.92
C LEU A 532 -15.00 -22.42 -7.27
N SER A 533 -14.49 -22.93 -8.36
CA SER A 533 -14.94 -22.56 -9.69
C SER A 533 -16.23 -23.27 -10.06
N LEU A 534 -17.18 -22.57 -10.68
CA LEU A 534 -18.37 -23.16 -11.26
C LEU A 534 -18.19 -23.29 -12.78
N ALA A 535 -18.39 -24.49 -13.30
CA ALA A 535 -18.47 -24.74 -14.74
C ALA A 535 -19.92 -24.59 -15.25
N SER A 536 -20.90 -24.86 -14.38
CA SER A 536 -22.32 -24.73 -14.68
C SER A 536 -23.13 -24.32 -13.46
N GLY A 537 -24.39 -23.92 -13.65
CA GLY A 537 -25.24 -23.43 -12.58
C GLY A 537 -24.97 -21.98 -12.15
N TYR A 538 -25.40 -21.60 -10.95
CA TYR A 538 -25.26 -20.25 -10.42
C TYR A 538 -25.00 -20.26 -8.91
N ARG A 539 -24.48 -19.15 -8.37
CA ARG A 539 -24.25 -18.98 -6.93
C ARG A 539 -25.40 -18.23 -6.27
N THR A 540 -25.70 -18.65 -5.04
CA THR A 540 -26.49 -17.86 -4.06
C THR A 540 -25.55 -17.30 -2.99
N SER A 541 -26.07 -16.64 -1.99
CA SER A 541 -25.27 -16.13 -0.87
C SER A 541 -24.57 -17.24 -0.04
N SER A 542 -25.11 -18.46 -0.05
CA SER A 542 -24.62 -19.57 0.80
C SER A 542 -24.41 -20.90 0.08
N SER A 543 -24.72 -20.99 -1.21
CA SER A 543 -24.60 -22.23 -1.98
C SER A 543 -24.35 -21.97 -3.46
N ALA A 544 -23.84 -23.01 -4.17
CA ALA A 544 -23.97 -23.10 -5.62
C ALA A 544 -25.18 -23.98 -5.97
N VAL A 545 -25.91 -23.61 -6.99
CA VAL A 545 -27.15 -24.28 -7.41
C VAL A 545 -27.01 -24.74 -8.84
N HIS A 546 -27.30 -26.01 -9.10
CA HIS A 546 -27.42 -26.53 -10.45
C HIS A 546 -28.88 -26.93 -10.68
N PRO A 547 -29.59 -26.23 -11.59
CA PRO A 547 -30.90 -26.69 -12.04
C PRO A 547 -30.73 -27.97 -12.80
N ALA A 548 -31.79 -28.80 -12.83
CA ALA A 548 -31.76 -30.04 -13.59
C ALA A 548 -31.47 -29.77 -15.09
N ALA A 549 -30.24 -30.03 -15.53
CA ALA A 549 -29.73 -29.82 -16.88
C ALA A 549 -28.70 -30.92 -17.27
N ASN A 550 -28.30 -30.99 -18.50
CA ASN A 550 -27.37 -32.02 -19.00
C ASN A 550 -25.96 -31.46 -19.20
N ASP A 551 -25.33 -30.96 -18.16
CA ASP A 551 -23.94 -30.47 -18.20
C ASP A 551 -22.99 -31.51 -17.61
N SER A 552 -21.69 -31.43 -17.93
CA SER A 552 -20.71 -32.45 -17.52
C SER A 552 -20.07 -32.15 -16.18
N VAL A 553 -19.78 -30.87 -15.87
CA VAL A 553 -19.13 -30.45 -14.64
C VAL A 553 -19.97 -29.36 -13.96
N PHE A 554 -20.16 -29.49 -12.66
CA PHE A 554 -20.86 -28.48 -11.86
C PHE A 554 -19.87 -27.51 -11.20
N TRP A 555 -18.98 -28.03 -10.36
CA TRP A 555 -17.90 -27.24 -9.74
C TRP A 555 -16.58 -27.99 -9.77
N TYR A 556 -15.44 -27.25 -9.61
CA TYR A 556 -14.09 -27.79 -9.56
C TYR A 556 -13.16 -26.89 -8.73
N GLY A 557 -11.93 -27.33 -8.46
CA GLY A 557 -10.95 -26.72 -7.59
C GLY A 557 -11.03 -27.26 -6.17
N PRO A 558 -10.39 -26.60 -5.17
CA PRO A 558 -9.72 -25.31 -5.16
C PRO A 558 -8.24 -25.38 -5.58
N TYR A 559 -7.69 -26.52 -5.96
CA TYR A 559 -6.27 -26.75 -6.29
C TYR A 559 -5.36 -26.65 -5.07
N VAL A 560 -5.72 -27.34 -4.00
CA VAL A 560 -4.99 -27.34 -2.73
C VAL A 560 -3.83 -28.33 -2.75
N ASP A 561 -2.74 -27.97 -2.08
CA ASP A 561 -1.59 -28.84 -1.87
C ASP A 561 -1.70 -29.52 -0.50
N LEU A 562 -1.61 -30.84 -0.48
CA LEU A 562 -1.73 -31.63 0.74
C LEU A 562 -0.48 -32.50 0.99
N PRO A 563 0.01 -32.56 2.24
CA PRO A 563 1.06 -33.51 2.63
C PRO A 563 0.58 -34.96 2.63
N THR A 564 1.51 -35.88 2.80
CA THR A 564 1.25 -37.32 3.01
C THR A 564 0.29 -37.51 4.19
N GLY A 565 -0.71 -38.37 4.05
CA GLY A 565 -1.64 -38.68 5.13
C GLY A 565 -2.94 -39.35 4.71
N ASN A 566 -3.76 -39.70 5.68
CA ASN A 566 -5.10 -40.19 5.51
C ASN A 566 -6.12 -39.06 5.65
N TYR A 567 -7.00 -38.92 4.72
CA TYR A 567 -7.92 -37.78 4.66
C TYR A 567 -9.36 -38.21 4.47
N THR A 568 -10.25 -37.32 4.86
CA THR A 568 -11.67 -37.39 4.54
C THR A 568 -12.11 -36.08 3.88
N ALA A 569 -12.77 -36.16 2.71
CA ALA A 569 -13.43 -35.04 2.07
C ALA A 569 -14.95 -35.17 2.23
N ALA A 570 -15.59 -34.21 2.88
CA ALA A 570 -17.03 -34.17 3.12
C ALA A 570 -17.67 -33.10 2.24
N PHE A 571 -18.47 -33.52 1.28
CA PHE A 571 -19.21 -32.66 0.35
C PHE A 571 -20.60 -32.38 0.92
N ARG A 572 -20.91 -31.13 1.20
CA ARG A 572 -22.22 -30.71 1.75
C ARG A 572 -23.21 -30.47 0.60
N LEU A 573 -24.21 -31.36 0.49
CA LEU A 573 -25.16 -31.39 -0.60
C LEU A 573 -26.62 -31.35 -0.09
N MET A 574 -27.52 -30.76 -0.90
CA MET A 574 -28.97 -30.75 -0.66
C MET A 574 -29.69 -30.89 -2.00
N ILE A 575 -30.84 -31.55 -2.02
CA ILE A 575 -31.67 -31.67 -3.23
C ILE A 575 -32.93 -30.83 -3.10
N GLY A 576 -33.39 -30.30 -4.23
CA GLY A 576 -34.65 -29.59 -4.35
C GLY A 576 -35.87 -30.51 -4.40
N PRO A 577 -37.11 -29.94 -4.31
CA PRO A 577 -38.32 -30.69 -4.44
C PRO A 577 -38.47 -31.31 -5.86
N GLY A 578 -39.25 -32.42 -5.95
CA GLY A 578 -39.50 -33.08 -7.23
C GLY A 578 -38.41 -34.01 -7.71
N ALA A 579 -37.44 -34.38 -6.85
CA ALA A 579 -36.39 -35.33 -7.17
C ALA A 579 -36.94 -36.71 -7.52
N ARG A 580 -36.44 -37.34 -8.59
CA ARG A 580 -36.83 -38.70 -9.01
C ARG A 580 -36.24 -39.72 -8.02
N PRO A 581 -37.03 -40.66 -7.48
CA PRO A 581 -36.54 -41.68 -6.58
C PRO A 581 -35.44 -42.55 -7.21
N SER A 582 -34.45 -42.90 -6.39
CA SER A 582 -33.32 -43.78 -6.74
C SER A 582 -32.49 -43.36 -7.97
N ALA A 583 -32.58 -42.11 -8.37
CA ALA A 583 -31.78 -41.58 -9.50
C ALA A 583 -30.39 -41.16 -9.03
N TYR A 584 -29.39 -41.47 -9.81
CA TYR A 584 -28.03 -40.89 -9.66
C TYR A 584 -28.08 -39.43 -10.10
N LEU A 585 -27.48 -38.54 -9.32
CA LEU A 585 -27.48 -37.10 -9.53
C LEU A 585 -26.16 -36.58 -10.10
N LEU A 586 -25.11 -36.82 -9.35
CA LEU A 586 -23.77 -36.37 -9.69
C LEU A 586 -22.73 -37.36 -9.14
N SER A 587 -21.49 -37.22 -9.58
CA SER A 587 -20.31 -37.85 -9.01
C SER A 587 -19.50 -36.76 -8.26
N VAL A 588 -19.06 -37.06 -7.05
CA VAL A 588 -18.04 -36.26 -6.33
C VAL A 588 -16.73 -37.03 -6.33
N ALA A 589 -15.63 -36.33 -6.45
CA ALA A 589 -14.31 -36.96 -6.50
C ALA A 589 -13.25 -36.14 -5.74
N VAL A 590 -12.16 -36.80 -5.43
CA VAL A 590 -10.87 -36.21 -5.10
C VAL A 590 -9.93 -36.53 -6.24
N SER A 591 -9.44 -35.53 -6.93
CA SER A 591 -8.68 -35.69 -8.18
C SER A 591 -7.57 -34.65 -8.34
N ARG A 592 -6.69 -34.92 -9.30
CA ARG A 592 -5.65 -34.01 -9.73
C ARG A 592 -5.48 -34.10 -11.25
N HIS A 593 -5.41 -32.97 -11.93
CA HIS A 593 -5.03 -32.94 -13.34
C HIS A 593 -3.50 -33.00 -13.48
N VAL A 594 -3.04 -33.90 -14.35
CA VAL A 594 -1.65 -34.04 -14.75
C VAL A 594 -1.56 -34.08 -16.28
N SER A 595 -0.38 -33.88 -16.85
CA SER A 595 -0.19 -33.87 -18.30
C SER A 595 -0.70 -35.14 -19.01
N ALA A 596 -0.74 -36.25 -18.30
CA ALA A 596 -1.21 -37.54 -18.81
C ALA A 596 -2.74 -37.77 -18.62
N GLY A 597 -3.49 -36.84 -18.05
CA GLY A 597 -4.92 -36.97 -17.75
C GLY A 597 -5.28 -36.61 -16.32
N THR A 598 -6.38 -37.19 -15.82
CA THR A 598 -6.85 -36.94 -14.43
C THR A 598 -6.57 -38.18 -13.57
N LEU A 599 -5.80 -37.97 -12.49
CA LEU A 599 -5.63 -38.95 -11.41
C LEU A 599 -6.79 -38.81 -10.42
N ILE A 600 -7.46 -39.91 -10.10
CA ILE A 600 -8.58 -39.99 -9.19
C ILE A 600 -8.11 -40.74 -7.94
N TYR A 601 -8.14 -40.10 -6.77
CA TYR A 601 -7.79 -40.70 -5.48
C TYR A 601 -8.98 -41.35 -4.80
N ALA A 602 -10.17 -40.72 -4.93
CA ALA A 602 -11.44 -41.30 -4.48
C ALA A 602 -12.59 -40.72 -5.32
N ALA A 603 -13.66 -41.48 -5.49
CA ALA A 603 -14.89 -41.00 -6.12
C ALA A 603 -16.10 -41.75 -5.61
N SER A 604 -17.26 -41.10 -5.65
CA SER A 604 -18.54 -41.71 -5.32
C SER A 604 -19.65 -41.08 -6.14
N GLN A 605 -20.61 -41.91 -6.54
CA GLN A 605 -21.84 -41.46 -7.16
C GLN A 605 -22.87 -41.12 -6.09
N VAL A 606 -23.48 -39.96 -6.19
CA VAL A 606 -24.51 -39.48 -5.30
C VAL A 606 -25.87 -39.71 -5.89
N ASN A 607 -26.76 -40.43 -5.17
CA ASN A 607 -28.11 -40.68 -5.58
C ASN A 607 -29.15 -40.07 -4.63
N THR A 608 -30.38 -39.92 -5.09
CA THR A 608 -31.47 -39.33 -4.31
C THR A 608 -31.82 -40.09 -3.04
N GLY A 609 -31.53 -41.38 -2.95
CA GLY A 609 -31.77 -42.19 -1.76
C GLY A 609 -30.84 -41.87 -0.58
N GLN A 610 -29.77 -41.13 -0.78
CA GLN A 610 -28.87 -40.65 0.27
C GLN A 610 -29.44 -39.44 1.05
N PHE A 611 -30.50 -38.82 0.54
CA PHE A 611 -31.13 -37.66 1.16
C PHE A 611 -32.43 -38.10 1.87
N SER A 612 -32.55 -37.75 3.16
CA SER A 612 -33.76 -38.08 3.95
C SER A 612 -34.99 -37.36 3.46
N ALA A 613 -34.88 -36.14 2.99
CA ALA A 613 -35.92 -35.34 2.37
C ALA A 613 -35.35 -34.22 1.51
N PRO A 614 -36.06 -33.72 0.49
CA PRO A 614 -35.72 -32.48 -0.19
C PRO A 614 -35.63 -31.30 0.82
N GLY A 615 -34.66 -30.42 0.61
CA GLY A 615 -34.37 -29.28 1.48
C GLY A 615 -33.46 -29.62 2.68
N THR A 616 -33.05 -30.88 2.86
CA THR A 616 -32.17 -31.31 3.96
C THR A 616 -30.73 -31.42 3.45
N TRP A 617 -29.79 -30.81 4.19
CA TRP A 617 -28.36 -30.93 3.92
C TRP A 617 -27.81 -32.27 4.38
N VAL A 618 -26.99 -32.91 3.52
CA VAL A 618 -26.32 -34.16 3.78
C VAL A 618 -24.83 -34.00 3.44
N ASN A 619 -23.94 -34.64 4.21
CA ASN A 619 -22.54 -34.72 3.89
C ASN A 619 -22.23 -36.07 3.20
N VAL A 620 -21.78 -36.00 1.98
CA VAL A 620 -21.24 -37.16 1.24
C VAL A 620 -19.75 -37.20 1.47
N THR A 621 -19.25 -38.27 2.09
CA THR A 621 -17.89 -38.38 2.58
C THR A 621 -17.08 -39.35 1.72
N LEU A 622 -15.85 -38.93 1.32
CA LEU A 622 -14.85 -39.74 0.65
C LEU A 622 -13.61 -39.85 1.53
N SER A 623 -13.15 -41.07 1.82
CA SER A 623 -11.84 -41.30 2.43
C SER A 623 -10.79 -41.55 1.34
N PHE A 624 -9.60 -40.96 1.49
CA PHE A 624 -8.48 -41.13 0.57
C PHE A 624 -7.13 -41.06 1.30
N THR A 625 -6.10 -41.62 0.70
CA THR A 625 -4.73 -41.64 1.23
C THR A 625 -3.80 -41.00 0.21
N LEU A 626 -2.87 -40.18 0.69
CA LEU A 626 -1.78 -39.60 -0.08
C LEU A 626 -0.45 -40.18 0.43
N ASP A 627 0.29 -40.85 -0.47
CA ASP A 627 1.58 -41.48 -0.13
C ASP A 627 2.75 -40.48 -0.23
N ARG A 628 2.52 -39.31 -0.82
CA ARG A 628 3.49 -38.26 -0.97
C ARG A 628 2.81 -36.88 -0.96
N PHE A 629 3.58 -35.82 -0.84
CA PHE A 629 3.07 -34.47 -1.09
C PHE A 629 2.38 -34.39 -2.44
N THR A 630 1.14 -33.92 -2.46
CA THR A 630 0.31 -33.92 -3.66
C THR A 630 -0.20 -32.50 -3.91
N PRO A 631 0.39 -31.79 -4.90
CA PRO A 631 -0.04 -30.44 -5.24
C PRO A 631 -1.29 -30.44 -6.12
N ALA A 632 -2.01 -29.32 -6.08
CA ALA A 632 -3.13 -28.99 -6.96
C ALA A 632 -4.28 -30.04 -6.94
N LEU A 633 -4.64 -30.51 -5.74
CA LEU A 633 -5.81 -31.39 -5.56
C LEU A 633 -7.11 -30.62 -5.77
N GLU A 634 -8.04 -31.26 -6.39
CA GLU A 634 -9.39 -30.79 -6.66
C GLU A 634 -10.45 -31.68 -6.01
N PHE A 635 -11.58 -31.06 -5.70
CA PHE A 635 -12.77 -31.75 -5.16
C PHE A 635 -13.98 -31.49 -6.06
N PRO A 636 -13.97 -32.00 -7.31
CA PRO A 636 -15.00 -31.68 -8.30
C PRO A 636 -16.32 -32.40 -8.02
N GLY A 637 -17.41 -31.78 -8.51
CA GLY A 637 -18.72 -32.40 -8.69
C GLY A 637 -19.08 -32.42 -10.15
N SER A 638 -19.30 -33.61 -10.69
CA SER A 638 -19.66 -33.84 -12.10
C SER A 638 -21.10 -34.35 -12.21
N TRP A 639 -21.87 -33.73 -13.09
CA TRP A 639 -23.29 -34.03 -13.29
C TRP A 639 -23.47 -35.37 -14.02
N LEU A 640 -24.46 -36.15 -13.59
CA LEU A 640 -24.79 -37.42 -14.20
C LEU A 640 -26.17 -37.44 -14.87
N THR A 641 -27.18 -36.86 -14.22
CA THR A 641 -28.55 -36.84 -14.75
C THR A 641 -29.32 -35.58 -14.29
N ASN A 642 -30.39 -35.27 -15.04
CA ASN A 642 -31.29 -34.14 -14.72
C ASN A 642 -32.43 -34.51 -13.76
N ALA A 643 -32.18 -35.39 -12.79
CA ALA A 643 -33.22 -35.97 -11.93
C ALA A 643 -33.68 -35.05 -10.79
N ALA A 644 -32.88 -34.02 -10.41
CA ALA A 644 -33.22 -33.06 -9.39
C ALA A 644 -32.38 -31.80 -9.50
N THR A 645 -32.84 -30.69 -8.92
CA THR A 645 -31.98 -29.55 -8.63
C THR A 645 -31.08 -29.90 -7.45
N VAL A 646 -29.80 -29.63 -7.55
CA VAL A 646 -28.80 -29.85 -6.48
C VAL A 646 -28.24 -28.54 -5.98
N TYR A 647 -28.10 -28.43 -4.67
CA TYR A 647 -27.45 -27.36 -3.96
C TYR A 647 -26.14 -27.88 -3.37
N PHE A 648 -25.05 -27.17 -3.61
CA PHE A 648 -23.75 -27.49 -3.06
C PHE A 648 -23.37 -26.42 -2.03
N GLY A 649 -23.09 -26.85 -0.80
CA GLY A 649 -22.77 -26.00 0.35
C GLY A 649 -21.29 -25.90 0.68
N GLY A 650 -20.42 -26.52 -0.15
CA GLY A 650 -18.97 -26.53 0.05
C GLY A 650 -18.40 -27.91 0.35
N VAL A 651 -17.09 -27.98 0.51
CA VAL A 651 -16.34 -29.21 0.84
C VAL A 651 -15.43 -28.95 2.04
N THR A 652 -15.38 -29.92 2.98
CA THR A 652 -14.47 -29.87 4.13
C THR A 652 -13.53 -31.08 4.06
N VAL A 653 -12.23 -30.81 4.15
CA VAL A 653 -11.15 -31.83 4.11
C VAL A 653 -10.51 -31.92 5.47
N THR A 654 -10.43 -33.13 6.03
CA THR A 654 -9.89 -33.39 7.38
C THR A 654 -8.74 -34.41 7.27
N LEU A 655 -7.59 -34.07 7.83
CA LEU A 655 -6.48 -35.00 8.03
C LEU A 655 -6.76 -35.87 9.28
N HIS A 656 -6.55 -37.16 9.14
CA HIS A 656 -6.55 -38.12 10.24
C HIS A 656 -5.10 -38.50 10.58
N PRO A 657 -4.52 -37.99 11.66
CA PRO A 657 -3.17 -38.41 12.10
C PRO A 657 -3.11 -39.91 12.24
N ALA A 658 -1.99 -40.54 11.87
CA ALA A 658 -1.76 -41.93 12.16
C ALA A 658 -1.72 -42.08 13.70
N VAL A 659 -2.53 -43.00 14.22
CA VAL A 659 -2.60 -43.35 15.66
C VAL A 659 -1.30 -44.03 16.08
#